data_0a5ec9ad4ae9c419061346ad06654361
#
_entry.id   0a5ec9ad4ae9c419061346ad06654361
#
_cell.length_a   1.000
_cell.length_b   1.000
_cell.length_c   1.000
_cell.angle_alpha   90.00
_cell.angle_beta   90.00
_cell.angle_gamma   90.00
#
_symmetry.space_group_name_H-M   'P 1'
#
loop_
_entity.id
_entity.type
_entity.pdbx_description
1 polymer ?
#
loop_
_entity_poly.entity_id
_entity_poly.type
_entity_poly.pdbx_seq_one_letter_code
_entity_poly.pdbx_strand_id
1 'polypeptide(L)'
;MSQHHLKPLFAPKSVAVFGASDRADSVGQVVFQNMLQSGYQGKLYAINPKHSQVQGCKAYASINEISEPVELVVIATPAETVLEIIDACGLQKVKIAIIISAGFGEAGAAGKLLEQALMVKAHQYGIRIIGPNCLGVMCPDIGFNATFNKGNAIVGNIAFVSQSGALCTAILDWANANDVGFSNVVSMGASIDVDFGEILDYLISDTKTHSILLYIEGIHDARGFMSSIRAAARIKPVILVKVGRHPAASKAAISHTSAIVGSDDAFDAAVRRAGVVRVQTITQLFAAAKALSCGFDPTGCRLAIVTNGGGPGVMATDYAIDLGLEIAQLSETTMNTLNHALPTTWSHGNPIDIIGDAQVDRYVLAVKACLEDPNVDGVLTILTPQAMTKPLEVANAMIALSDQYKKPLLASWMGEAQVSESRAAFNHTKMPSFRNPESAVDVFSFISAFHKNQKMLLQMPGPISHHLAPDIESARMIIEGALQEKRKILGEMESKALLSAFHIPVAHTMVARSPNEALLIAQQLGFPVAMKINSPDITHKSDVGGVMLNLANAQEIRSAYHSIIDSVKRMRPNAHINGISIQPMIVKPNGRELMVGVTNDPVFGPIITFGAGGTTVEIIADRAVALPPLNSFLVKDLIKHTHVAKMLGNFRNMPPVNMEALESVMLRVSEMVCELPMLMEMDINPLILDEKGVLAADARIMVEVRPPSADRYEHMAIYPYPAHLVSNWQLADGTDVTIRPIRPEDVWLVQDFVKNLSEEARYFRFMKSVEQLSETLLVRFTQIDYSREMALIAVRNEGDKEIELGVTRYAINPDGESCEFALVVADSMRGTGLGHKLMTALMDIARTKGLKRIEGEVLKNNASMLKLMKRLGFSASVNPEDGSIKNVYIDL
;
A
#
# COMPACT_ATOMS: atom_id res chain seq x y z
N MET A 1 12.64 -20.04 12.96
CA MET A 1 12.09 -19.43 11.73
C MET A 1 12.49 -20.26 10.55
N SER A 2 11.56 -20.85 9.81
CA SER A 2 11.86 -21.55 8.55
C SER A 2 12.63 -20.61 7.60
N GLN A 3 13.60 -21.14 6.88
CA GLN A 3 14.38 -20.34 5.91
C GLN A 3 13.44 -19.89 4.79
N HIS A 4 13.47 -18.60 4.44
CA HIS A 4 12.67 -18.08 3.34
C HIS A 4 12.97 -18.84 2.03
N HIS A 5 11.93 -19.28 1.30
CA HIS A 5 12.08 -20.11 0.11
C HIS A 5 12.89 -19.44 -1.01
N LEU A 6 12.95 -18.10 -1.07
CA LEU A 6 13.80 -17.34 -2.00
C LEU A 6 15.26 -17.19 -1.52
N LYS A 7 15.66 -17.75 -0.38
CA LYS A 7 17.07 -17.68 0.06
C LYS A 7 18.06 -18.18 -1.00
N PRO A 8 17.79 -19.28 -1.76
CA PRO A 8 18.67 -19.70 -2.85
C PRO A 8 18.80 -18.70 -4.00
N LEU A 9 17.87 -17.72 -4.15
CA LEU A 9 18.00 -16.64 -5.13
C LEU A 9 19.06 -15.62 -4.74
N PHE A 10 19.09 -15.26 -3.45
CA PHE A 10 19.92 -14.17 -2.92
C PHE A 10 21.24 -14.65 -2.29
N ALA A 11 21.35 -15.92 -1.97
CA ALA A 11 22.56 -16.54 -1.41
C ALA A 11 22.69 -17.99 -1.86
N PRO A 12 22.76 -18.26 -3.18
CA PRO A 12 22.91 -19.63 -3.70
C PRO A 12 24.26 -20.23 -3.31
N LYS A 13 24.28 -21.53 -2.97
CA LYS A 13 25.52 -22.28 -2.72
C LYS A 13 26.10 -22.87 -4.01
N SER A 14 25.26 -23.07 -5.00
CA SER A 14 25.64 -23.64 -6.29
C SER A 14 24.75 -23.11 -7.41
N VAL A 15 25.34 -22.76 -8.54
CA VAL A 15 24.68 -22.17 -9.70
C VAL A 15 25.10 -22.90 -10.97
N ALA A 16 24.15 -23.24 -11.84
CA ALA A 16 24.45 -23.74 -13.18
C ALA A 16 23.91 -22.78 -14.24
N VAL A 17 24.75 -22.42 -15.23
CA VAL A 17 24.39 -21.50 -16.31
C VAL A 17 24.18 -22.29 -17.61
N PHE A 18 22.92 -22.38 -18.05
CA PHE A 18 22.57 -22.94 -19.34
C PHE A 18 22.80 -21.93 -20.47
N GLY A 19 23.48 -22.37 -21.51
CA GLY A 19 23.88 -21.49 -22.61
C GLY A 19 25.20 -20.74 -22.34
N ALA A 20 25.97 -21.12 -21.32
CA ALA A 20 27.33 -20.64 -21.10
C ALA A 20 28.16 -20.81 -22.38
N SER A 21 28.94 -19.80 -22.79
CA SER A 21 29.56 -19.76 -24.13
C SER A 21 30.89 -18.98 -24.11
N ASP A 22 31.77 -19.30 -25.07
CA ASP A 22 32.94 -18.48 -25.42
C ASP A 22 32.64 -17.48 -26.55
N ARG A 23 31.46 -17.57 -27.15
CA ARG A 23 31.07 -16.67 -28.24
C ARG A 23 30.94 -15.23 -27.74
N ALA A 24 31.80 -14.35 -28.22
CA ALA A 24 31.81 -12.94 -27.88
C ALA A 24 30.42 -12.31 -28.06
N ASP A 25 30.05 -11.40 -27.17
CA ASP A 25 28.80 -10.64 -27.14
C ASP A 25 27.50 -11.50 -27.10
N SER A 26 27.61 -12.78 -26.73
CA SER A 26 26.44 -13.59 -26.43
C SER A 26 26.02 -13.42 -24.98
N VAL A 27 24.72 -13.44 -24.71
CA VAL A 27 24.16 -13.31 -23.33
C VAL A 27 24.78 -14.33 -22.38
N GLY A 28 24.86 -15.59 -22.80
CA GLY A 28 25.44 -16.65 -21.96
C GLY A 28 26.93 -16.48 -21.68
N GLN A 29 27.68 -15.85 -22.60
CA GLN A 29 29.08 -15.48 -22.37
C GLN A 29 29.20 -14.42 -21.30
N VAL A 30 28.43 -13.34 -21.40
CA VAL A 30 28.48 -12.21 -20.45
C VAL A 30 28.06 -12.67 -19.05
N VAL A 31 26.95 -13.42 -18.94
CA VAL A 31 26.47 -13.94 -17.64
C VAL A 31 27.51 -14.83 -16.98
N PHE A 32 28.06 -15.78 -17.71
CA PHE A 32 29.06 -16.70 -17.14
C PHE A 32 30.35 -15.98 -16.76
N GLN A 33 30.80 -15.02 -17.57
CA GLN A 33 31.96 -14.16 -17.28
C GLN A 33 31.71 -13.29 -16.04
N ASN A 34 30.57 -12.67 -15.91
CA ASN A 34 30.19 -11.88 -14.73
C ASN A 34 30.26 -12.74 -13.46
N MET A 35 29.71 -13.95 -13.50
CA MET A 35 29.77 -14.88 -12.36
C MET A 35 31.21 -15.26 -11.98
N LEU A 36 32.11 -15.44 -12.94
CA LEU A 36 33.50 -15.74 -12.69
C LEU A 36 34.28 -14.54 -12.13
N GLN A 37 34.00 -13.33 -12.58
CA GLN A 37 34.76 -12.12 -12.26
C GLN A 37 34.23 -11.37 -11.02
N SER A 38 32.97 -11.60 -10.61
CA SER A 38 32.34 -10.87 -9.50
C SER A 38 32.80 -11.31 -8.10
N GLY A 39 33.56 -12.39 -8.00
CA GLY A 39 34.05 -12.91 -6.72
C GLY A 39 33.11 -13.90 -6.01
N TYR A 40 32.14 -14.45 -6.73
CA TYR A 40 31.23 -15.47 -6.19
C TYR A 40 32.00 -16.69 -5.67
N GLN A 41 31.74 -17.06 -4.42
CA GLN A 41 32.47 -18.15 -3.71
C GLN A 41 31.74 -19.50 -3.79
N GLY A 42 30.49 -19.54 -4.30
CA GLY A 42 29.75 -20.79 -4.49
C GLY A 42 30.22 -21.60 -5.68
N LYS A 43 29.67 -22.80 -5.84
CA LYS A 43 30.00 -23.67 -6.97
C LYS A 43 29.33 -23.16 -8.24
N LEU A 44 30.09 -23.01 -9.32
CA LEU A 44 29.63 -22.54 -10.62
C LEU A 44 29.84 -23.60 -11.68
N TYR A 45 28.79 -23.94 -12.43
CA TYR A 45 28.78 -24.96 -13.47
C TYR A 45 28.35 -24.35 -14.81
N ALA A 46 29.14 -24.60 -15.85
CA ALA A 46 28.78 -24.27 -17.23
C ALA A 46 28.00 -25.43 -17.84
N ILE A 47 26.81 -25.18 -18.41
CA ILE A 47 26.05 -26.15 -19.19
C ILE A 47 26.07 -25.77 -20.66
N ASN A 48 26.75 -26.61 -21.47
CA ASN A 48 26.82 -26.43 -22.92
C ASN A 48 26.96 -27.80 -23.60
N PRO A 49 25.99 -28.27 -24.40
CA PRO A 49 26.04 -29.60 -25.02
C PRO A 49 27.05 -29.68 -26.17
N LYS A 50 27.62 -28.56 -26.63
CA LYS A 50 28.53 -28.50 -27.80
C LYS A 50 30.02 -28.40 -27.42
N HIS A 51 30.31 -28.00 -26.16
CA HIS A 51 31.68 -27.73 -25.71
C HIS A 51 31.95 -28.41 -24.39
N SER A 52 33.13 -29.03 -24.25
CA SER A 52 33.59 -29.63 -22.98
C SER A 52 34.25 -28.62 -22.02
N GLN A 53 34.58 -27.43 -22.51
CA GLN A 53 35.10 -26.30 -21.74
C GLN A 53 34.45 -24.99 -22.22
N VAL A 54 34.23 -24.07 -21.31
CA VAL A 54 33.74 -22.71 -21.55
C VAL A 54 34.45 -21.76 -20.59
N GLN A 55 35.10 -20.73 -21.12
CA GLN A 55 35.88 -19.72 -20.38
C GLN A 55 36.86 -20.34 -19.38
N GLY A 56 37.51 -21.41 -19.81
CA GLY A 56 38.50 -22.13 -19.00
C GLY A 56 37.93 -23.09 -17.95
N CYS A 57 36.61 -23.12 -17.76
CA CYS A 57 35.90 -24.00 -16.85
C CYS A 57 35.38 -25.27 -17.58
N LYS A 58 35.35 -26.40 -16.85
CA LYS A 58 34.69 -27.61 -17.34
C LYS A 58 33.20 -27.30 -17.66
N ALA A 59 32.77 -27.68 -18.85
CA ALA A 59 31.38 -27.61 -19.24
C ALA A 59 30.76 -29.03 -19.26
N TYR A 60 29.49 -29.10 -18.89
CA TYR A 60 28.69 -30.33 -18.86
C TYR A 60 27.65 -30.27 -19.99
N ALA A 61 27.38 -31.40 -20.64
CA ALA A 61 26.37 -31.43 -21.70
C ALA A 61 24.93 -31.30 -21.13
N SER A 62 24.71 -31.76 -19.89
CA SER A 62 23.44 -31.71 -19.19
C SER A 62 23.66 -31.53 -17.69
N ILE A 63 22.68 -30.93 -17.00
CA ILE A 63 22.66 -30.83 -15.54
C ILE A 63 22.72 -32.22 -14.86
N ASN A 64 22.25 -33.28 -15.55
CA ASN A 64 22.26 -34.65 -15.05
C ASN A 64 23.67 -35.22 -14.89
N GLU A 65 24.69 -34.62 -15.51
CA GLU A 65 26.11 -35.02 -15.35
C GLU A 65 26.76 -34.44 -14.09
N ILE A 66 26.06 -33.50 -13.42
CA ILE A 66 26.53 -32.89 -12.17
C ILE A 66 26.08 -33.79 -11.01
N SER A 67 27.05 -34.32 -10.29
CA SER A 67 26.78 -35.22 -9.13
C SER A 67 26.40 -34.51 -7.85
N GLU A 68 26.60 -33.20 -7.79
CA GLU A 68 26.31 -32.37 -6.61
C GLU A 68 25.01 -31.61 -6.77
N PRO A 69 24.29 -31.30 -5.69
CA PRO A 69 23.06 -30.53 -5.75
C PRO A 69 23.29 -29.14 -6.35
N VAL A 70 22.43 -28.74 -7.29
CA VAL A 70 22.38 -27.38 -7.86
C VAL A 70 21.15 -26.66 -7.31
N GLU A 71 21.35 -25.56 -6.61
CA GLU A 71 20.26 -24.81 -5.98
C GLU A 71 19.58 -23.83 -6.94
N LEU A 72 20.36 -23.17 -7.82
CA LEU A 72 19.89 -22.16 -8.75
C LEU A 72 20.40 -22.43 -10.16
N VAL A 73 19.55 -22.21 -11.15
CA VAL A 73 19.94 -22.22 -12.56
C VAL A 73 19.69 -20.88 -13.22
N VAL A 74 20.56 -20.49 -14.15
CA VAL A 74 20.39 -19.35 -15.03
C VAL A 74 20.26 -19.86 -16.46
N ILE A 75 19.17 -19.50 -17.14
CA ILE A 75 18.83 -20.00 -18.47
C ILE A 75 18.96 -18.86 -19.48
N ALA A 76 19.95 -18.95 -20.36
CA ALA A 76 20.25 -18.01 -21.45
C ALA A 76 20.25 -18.72 -22.82
N THR A 77 19.27 -19.59 -23.04
CA THR A 77 19.09 -20.39 -24.26
C THR A 77 17.80 -19.95 -24.98
N PRO A 78 17.55 -20.35 -26.24
CA PRO A 78 16.31 -20.04 -26.94
C PRO A 78 15.08 -20.53 -26.17
N ALA A 79 13.95 -19.78 -26.25
CA ALA A 79 12.73 -20.03 -25.46
C ALA A 79 12.18 -21.46 -25.63
N GLU A 80 12.28 -22.02 -26.81
CA GLU A 80 11.78 -23.38 -27.14
C GLU A 80 12.47 -24.48 -26.34
N THR A 81 13.71 -24.24 -25.86
CA THR A 81 14.49 -25.21 -25.10
C THR A 81 14.20 -25.17 -23.59
N VAL A 82 13.55 -24.12 -23.11
CA VAL A 82 13.39 -23.84 -21.67
C VAL A 82 12.54 -24.92 -20.99
N LEU A 83 11.49 -25.43 -21.63
CA LEU A 83 10.64 -26.47 -21.05
C LEU A 83 11.40 -27.78 -20.76
N GLU A 84 12.29 -28.22 -21.66
CA GLU A 84 13.11 -29.41 -21.47
C GLU A 84 14.15 -29.20 -20.36
N ILE A 85 14.71 -27.99 -20.29
CA ILE A 85 15.66 -27.61 -19.23
C ILE A 85 14.99 -27.63 -17.87
N ILE A 86 13.78 -27.08 -17.74
CA ILE A 86 13.03 -27.12 -16.47
C ILE A 86 12.67 -28.55 -16.04
N ASP A 87 12.35 -29.43 -16.97
CA ASP A 87 12.17 -30.88 -16.66
C ASP A 87 13.44 -31.49 -16.07
N ALA A 88 14.59 -31.28 -16.73
CA ALA A 88 15.86 -31.80 -16.25
C ALA A 88 16.23 -31.20 -14.88
N CYS A 89 15.98 -29.92 -14.68
CA CYS A 89 16.18 -29.21 -13.40
C CYS A 89 15.27 -29.77 -12.29
N GLY A 90 14.02 -30.08 -12.62
CA GLY A 90 13.05 -30.65 -11.69
C GLY A 90 13.48 -32.01 -11.14
N LEU A 91 13.99 -32.88 -12.02
CA LEU A 91 14.53 -34.18 -11.63
C LEU A 91 15.77 -34.05 -10.69
N GLN A 92 16.56 -32.99 -10.83
CA GLN A 92 17.69 -32.65 -9.97
C GLN A 92 17.32 -31.83 -8.73
N LYS A 93 16.01 -31.58 -8.50
CA LYS A 93 15.49 -30.83 -7.34
C LYS A 93 16.02 -29.40 -7.22
N VAL A 94 16.29 -28.76 -8.36
CA VAL A 94 16.63 -27.32 -8.41
C VAL A 94 15.48 -26.51 -7.78
N LYS A 95 15.84 -25.45 -7.06
CA LYS A 95 14.86 -24.63 -6.33
C LYS A 95 14.41 -23.41 -7.13
N ILE A 96 15.32 -22.77 -7.84
CA ILE A 96 15.09 -21.47 -8.51
C ILE A 96 15.68 -21.49 -9.91
N ALA A 97 14.95 -20.94 -10.86
CA ALA A 97 15.40 -20.68 -12.22
C ALA A 97 15.28 -19.19 -12.56
N ILE A 98 16.38 -18.56 -12.95
CA ILE A 98 16.42 -17.23 -13.55
C ILE A 98 16.38 -17.42 -15.06
N ILE A 99 15.31 -17.00 -15.72
CA ILE A 99 15.10 -17.18 -17.17
C ILE A 99 15.32 -15.84 -17.86
N ILE A 100 16.52 -15.68 -18.45
CA ILE A 100 16.88 -14.47 -19.19
C ILE A 100 16.24 -14.46 -20.58
N SER A 101 15.99 -15.62 -21.13
CA SER A 101 15.43 -15.82 -22.49
C SER A 101 14.14 -15.04 -22.69
N ALA A 102 14.04 -14.36 -23.84
CA ALA A 102 12.82 -13.75 -24.36
C ALA A 102 12.12 -14.71 -25.34
N GLY A 103 10.88 -14.41 -25.74
CA GLY A 103 10.08 -15.22 -26.66
C GLY A 103 8.85 -15.88 -25.99
N PHE A 104 8.41 -15.35 -24.86
CA PHE A 104 7.25 -15.81 -24.09
C PHE A 104 6.03 -14.89 -24.32
N GLY A 105 5.32 -14.47 -23.29
CA GLY A 105 4.09 -13.71 -23.40
C GLY A 105 4.17 -12.46 -24.29
N GLU A 106 5.32 -11.80 -24.33
CA GLU A 106 5.60 -10.64 -25.19
C GLU A 106 5.64 -10.98 -26.69
N ALA A 107 5.88 -12.23 -27.05
CA ALA A 107 5.90 -12.71 -28.44
C ALA A 107 4.50 -13.07 -28.99
N GLY A 108 3.43 -12.77 -28.25
CA GLY A 108 2.05 -12.99 -28.69
C GLY A 108 1.46 -14.34 -28.28
N ALA A 109 0.44 -14.82 -28.99
CA ALA A 109 -0.36 -15.96 -28.57
C ALA A 109 0.44 -17.28 -28.39
N ALA A 110 1.38 -17.57 -29.28
CA ALA A 110 2.24 -18.75 -29.17
C ALA A 110 3.18 -18.65 -27.95
N GLY A 111 3.73 -17.48 -27.69
CA GLY A 111 4.58 -17.23 -26.52
C GLY A 111 3.79 -17.35 -25.20
N LYS A 112 2.53 -16.93 -25.16
CA LYS A 112 1.65 -17.11 -23.98
C LYS A 112 1.37 -18.58 -23.68
N LEU A 113 1.17 -19.41 -24.69
CA LEU A 113 1.00 -20.84 -24.50
C LEU A 113 2.28 -21.49 -23.93
N LEU A 114 3.44 -21.06 -24.44
CA LEU A 114 4.73 -21.53 -23.91
C LEU A 114 4.93 -21.11 -22.44
N GLU A 115 4.55 -19.87 -22.10
CA GLU A 115 4.59 -19.34 -20.74
C GLU A 115 3.68 -20.12 -19.78
N GLN A 116 2.46 -20.44 -20.20
CA GLN A 116 1.54 -21.28 -19.43
C GLN A 116 2.10 -22.70 -19.20
N ALA A 117 2.66 -23.30 -20.24
CA ALA A 117 3.28 -24.63 -20.14
C ALA A 117 4.49 -24.60 -19.18
N LEU A 118 5.29 -23.52 -19.22
CA LEU A 118 6.42 -23.30 -18.32
C LEU A 118 5.96 -23.25 -16.86
N MET A 119 4.90 -22.49 -16.55
CA MET A 119 4.35 -22.38 -15.21
C MET A 119 3.84 -23.71 -14.66
N VAL A 120 3.05 -24.44 -15.46
CA VAL A 120 2.55 -25.78 -15.06
C VAL A 120 3.70 -26.71 -14.72
N LYS A 121 4.78 -26.69 -15.53
CA LYS A 121 5.93 -27.57 -15.36
C LYS A 121 6.77 -27.17 -14.13
N ALA A 122 7.03 -25.89 -13.95
CA ALA A 122 7.76 -25.39 -12.79
C ALA A 122 7.03 -25.72 -11.48
N HIS A 123 5.72 -25.51 -11.42
CA HIS A 123 4.90 -25.83 -10.26
C HIS A 123 4.91 -27.35 -9.95
N GLN A 124 4.89 -28.22 -10.98
CA GLN A 124 4.97 -29.66 -10.80
C GLN A 124 6.21 -30.07 -10.00
N TYR A 125 7.33 -29.41 -10.20
CA TYR A 125 8.60 -29.69 -9.54
C TYR A 125 8.90 -28.78 -8.34
N GLY A 126 8.07 -27.80 -8.07
CA GLY A 126 8.29 -26.79 -7.03
C GLY A 126 9.48 -25.86 -7.33
N ILE A 127 9.76 -25.60 -8.61
CA ILE A 127 10.79 -24.64 -9.04
C ILE A 127 10.16 -23.26 -9.12
N ARG A 128 10.81 -22.26 -8.50
CA ARG A 128 10.37 -20.88 -8.57
C ARG A 128 11.11 -20.14 -9.71
N ILE A 129 10.40 -19.29 -10.45
CA ILE A 129 10.90 -18.62 -11.66
C ILE A 129 11.05 -17.13 -11.44
N ILE A 130 12.24 -16.58 -11.78
CA ILE A 130 12.48 -15.16 -12.01
C ILE A 130 12.52 -14.92 -13.51
N GLY A 131 11.77 -13.96 -14.00
CA GLY A 131 11.59 -13.72 -15.43
C GLY A 131 10.30 -14.33 -15.97
N PRO A 132 10.27 -14.81 -17.23
CA PRO A 132 11.30 -14.71 -18.26
C PRO A 132 11.54 -13.27 -18.76
N ASN A 133 12.42 -13.14 -19.75
CA ASN A 133 12.75 -11.83 -20.36
C ASN A 133 13.24 -10.81 -19.31
N CYS A 134 14.20 -11.22 -18.47
CA CYS A 134 14.78 -10.38 -17.42
C CYS A 134 16.28 -10.17 -17.62
N LEU A 135 16.85 -9.12 -17.00
CA LEU A 135 18.31 -8.92 -16.96
C LEU A 135 18.99 -9.98 -16.08
N GLY A 136 18.32 -10.40 -15.01
CA GLY A 136 18.83 -11.31 -13.99
C GLY A 136 18.92 -10.69 -12.59
N VAL A 137 19.72 -11.28 -11.72
CA VAL A 137 19.84 -10.89 -10.30
C VAL A 137 21.29 -10.67 -9.93
N MET A 138 21.56 -9.65 -9.11
CA MET A 138 22.90 -9.31 -8.61
C MET A 138 22.82 -9.07 -7.09
N CYS A 139 23.75 -9.70 -6.34
CA CYS A 139 23.94 -9.50 -4.91
C CYS A 139 25.43 -9.16 -4.67
N PRO A 140 25.81 -7.88 -4.72
CA PRO A 140 27.21 -7.44 -4.77
C PRO A 140 28.04 -7.90 -3.56
N ASP A 141 27.46 -7.93 -2.38
CA ASP A 141 28.15 -8.30 -1.12
C ASP A 141 28.72 -9.73 -1.12
N ILE A 142 28.07 -10.65 -1.82
CA ILE A 142 28.54 -12.04 -1.95
C ILE A 142 29.20 -12.32 -3.30
N GLY A 143 29.44 -11.28 -4.10
CA GLY A 143 30.00 -11.41 -5.44
C GLY A 143 29.11 -12.16 -6.42
N PHE A 144 27.78 -12.23 -6.19
CA PHE A 144 26.85 -12.90 -7.08
C PHE A 144 26.33 -11.94 -8.16
N ASN A 145 26.63 -12.23 -9.44
CA ASN A 145 26.18 -11.45 -10.58
C ASN A 145 25.69 -12.35 -11.71
N ALA A 146 24.44 -12.80 -11.61
CA ALA A 146 23.75 -13.61 -12.61
C ALA A 146 22.98 -12.71 -13.61
N THR A 147 23.63 -11.67 -14.13
CA THR A 147 23.08 -10.74 -15.11
C THR A 147 23.94 -10.66 -16.36
N PHE A 148 23.35 -10.17 -17.47
CA PHE A 148 24.14 -9.78 -18.64
C PHE A 148 24.48 -8.28 -18.67
N ASN A 149 24.48 -7.61 -17.50
CA ASN A 149 24.95 -6.23 -17.37
C ASN A 149 26.47 -6.13 -17.59
N LYS A 150 26.93 -4.98 -18.04
CA LYS A 150 28.36 -4.71 -18.22
C LYS A 150 28.95 -4.24 -16.88
N GLY A 151 29.66 -5.13 -16.18
CA GLY A 151 30.29 -4.85 -14.88
C GLY A 151 29.38 -5.10 -13.67
N ASN A 152 29.93 -4.82 -12.48
CA ASN A 152 29.32 -5.07 -11.18
C ASN A 152 28.77 -3.79 -10.57
N ALA A 153 27.75 -3.92 -9.69
CA ALA A 153 27.31 -2.84 -8.81
C ALA A 153 28.26 -2.68 -7.62
N ILE A 154 28.35 -1.46 -7.10
CA ILE A 154 29.02 -1.15 -5.83
C ILE A 154 28.22 -1.78 -4.69
N VAL A 155 28.90 -2.34 -3.69
CA VAL A 155 28.27 -2.84 -2.46
C VAL A 155 27.68 -1.68 -1.68
N GLY A 156 26.42 -1.82 -1.26
CA GLY A 156 25.70 -0.81 -0.50
C GLY A 156 24.48 -1.37 0.21
N ASN A 157 23.54 -0.51 0.53
CA ASN A 157 22.38 -0.84 1.37
C ASN A 157 21.02 -0.60 0.69
N ILE A 158 20.98 -0.37 -0.60
CA ILE A 158 19.76 -0.15 -1.38
C ILE A 158 19.40 -1.44 -2.12
N ALA A 159 18.18 -1.94 -1.95
CA ALA A 159 17.65 -2.95 -2.85
C ALA A 159 16.90 -2.27 -4.00
N PHE A 160 17.20 -2.65 -5.23
CA PHE A 160 16.52 -2.16 -6.42
C PHE A 160 15.81 -3.31 -7.13
N VAL A 161 14.48 -3.22 -7.27
CA VAL A 161 13.64 -4.22 -7.93
C VAL A 161 12.91 -3.58 -9.10
N SER A 162 13.08 -4.12 -10.30
CA SER A 162 12.57 -3.52 -11.53
C SER A 162 11.95 -4.54 -12.47
N GLN A 163 10.83 -4.22 -13.07
CA GLN A 163 10.28 -5.00 -14.19
C GLN A 163 11.03 -4.75 -15.50
N SER A 164 11.76 -3.61 -15.63
CA SER A 164 12.51 -3.27 -16.84
C SER A 164 13.99 -3.65 -16.73
N GLY A 165 14.43 -4.60 -17.57
CA GLY A 165 15.84 -4.99 -17.66
C GLY A 165 16.73 -3.88 -18.21
N ALA A 166 16.29 -3.19 -19.28
CA ALA A 166 17.04 -2.09 -19.90
C ALA A 166 17.24 -0.92 -18.92
N LEU A 167 16.25 -0.64 -18.09
CA LEU A 167 16.38 0.40 -17.06
C LEU A 167 17.37 0.00 -15.97
N CYS A 168 17.41 -1.27 -15.57
CA CYS A 168 18.40 -1.76 -14.61
C CYS A 168 19.83 -1.47 -15.10
N THR A 169 20.16 -1.73 -16.38
CA THR A 169 21.49 -1.46 -16.92
C THR A 169 21.84 0.02 -16.89
N ALA A 170 20.91 0.89 -17.26
CA ALA A 170 21.13 2.36 -17.25
C ALA A 170 21.30 2.88 -15.81
N ILE A 171 20.54 2.34 -14.85
CA ILE A 171 20.63 2.71 -13.44
C ILE A 171 21.98 2.24 -12.84
N LEU A 172 22.43 1.04 -13.14
CA LEU A 172 23.70 0.52 -12.67
C LEU A 172 24.89 1.35 -13.16
N ASP A 173 24.86 1.77 -14.44
CA ASP A 173 25.89 2.65 -15.00
C ASP A 173 25.90 4.02 -14.32
N TRP A 174 24.72 4.63 -14.16
CA TRP A 174 24.54 5.90 -13.45
C TRP A 174 24.98 5.80 -11.97
N ALA A 175 24.61 4.72 -11.27
CA ALA A 175 24.89 4.52 -9.86
C ALA A 175 26.39 4.39 -9.58
N ASN A 176 27.09 3.66 -10.43
CA ASN A 176 28.56 3.51 -10.34
C ASN A 176 29.27 4.86 -10.50
N ALA A 177 28.79 5.73 -11.41
CA ALA A 177 29.34 7.07 -11.61
C ALA A 177 29.01 8.05 -10.45
N ASN A 178 28.01 7.74 -9.60
CA ASN A 178 27.57 8.56 -8.49
C ASN A 178 27.82 7.94 -7.11
N ASP A 179 28.64 6.90 -7.02
CA ASP A 179 28.97 6.18 -5.78
C ASP A 179 27.74 5.63 -5.02
N VAL A 180 26.71 5.22 -5.77
CA VAL A 180 25.51 4.60 -5.19
C VAL A 180 25.67 3.08 -5.18
N GLY A 181 25.69 2.49 -3.98
CA GLY A 181 25.84 1.06 -3.80
C GLY A 181 24.50 0.34 -3.52
N PHE A 182 24.47 -0.94 -3.92
CA PHE A 182 23.30 -1.81 -3.77
C PHE A 182 23.58 -3.00 -2.85
N SER A 183 22.55 -3.40 -2.09
CA SER A 183 22.50 -4.70 -1.42
C SER A 183 22.06 -5.80 -2.39
N ASN A 184 21.02 -5.52 -3.16
CA ASN A 184 20.45 -6.43 -4.13
C ASN A 184 19.94 -5.64 -5.35
N VAL A 185 20.09 -6.21 -6.55
CA VAL A 185 19.46 -5.72 -7.79
C VAL A 185 18.70 -6.89 -8.41
N VAL A 186 17.40 -6.74 -8.60
CA VAL A 186 16.52 -7.77 -9.15
C VAL A 186 15.80 -7.22 -10.36
N SER A 187 16.06 -7.82 -11.52
CA SER A 187 15.25 -7.59 -12.72
C SER A 187 14.23 -8.71 -12.84
N MET A 188 12.96 -8.37 -12.71
CA MET A 188 11.86 -9.34 -12.67
C MET A 188 11.37 -9.78 -14.06
N GLY A 189 11.61 -8.94 -15.10
CA GLY A 189 11.08 -9.21 -16.44
C GLY A 189 9.55 -9.34 -16.45
N ALA A 190 9.04 -10.40 -17.08
CA ALA A 190 7.60 -10.67 -17.18
C ALA A 190 6.95 -11.03 -15.83
N SER A 191 7.73 -11.45 -14.83
CA SER A 191 7.24 -11.74 -13.46
C SER A 191 6.04 -12.70 -13.43
N ILE A 192 6.20 -13.84 -14.12
CA ILE A 192 5.09 -14.81 -14.30
C ILE A 192 4.83 -15.68 -13.05
N ASP A 193 5.81 -15.84 -12.16
CA ASP A 193 5.73 -16.65 -10.94
C ASP A 193 6.11 -15.82 -9.72
N VAL A 194 7.39 -15.56 -9.50
CA VAL A 194 7.83 -14.69 -8.40
C VAL A 194 7.51 -13.24 -8.72
N ASP A 195 6.74 -12.60 -7.85
CA ASP A 195 6.31 -11.21 -8.01
C ASP A 195 6.96 -10.26 -6.99
N PHE A 196 6.55 -8.98 -7.01
CA PHE A 196 7.03 -7.98 -6.04
C PHE A 196 6.76 -8.40 -4.59
N GLY A 197 5.62 -9.07 -4.33
CA GLY A 197 5.22 -9.45 -3.00
C GLY A 197 6.26 -10.34 -2.33
N GLU A 198 6.68 -11.41 -2.99
CA GLU A 198 7.64 -12.37 -2.45
C GLU A 198 9.05 -11.80 -2.33
N ILE A 199 9.48 -10.96 -3.29
CA ILE A 199 10.76 -10.27 -3.21
C ILE A 199 10.78 -9.31 -2.01
N LEU A 200 9.70 -8.54 -1.82
CA LEU A 200 9.57 -7.64 -0.66
C LEU A 200 9.62 -8.41 0.65
N ASP A 201 8.96 -9.57 0.75
CA ASP A 201 8.97 -10.41 1.94
C ASP A 201 10.39 -10.89 2.31
N TYR A 202 11.19 -11.25 1.32
CA TYR A 202 12.60 -11.55 1.54
C TYR A 202 13.37 -10.31 2.02
N LEU A 203 13.20 -9.18 1.34
CA LEU A 203 13.92 -7.94 1.63
C LEU A 203 13.58 -7.34 3.01
N ILE A 204 12.40 -7.63 3.56
CA ILE A 204 12.05 -7.26 4.94
C ILE A 204 13.06 -7.83 5.94
N SER A 205 13.43 -9.10 5.76
CA SER A 205 14.34 -9.82 6.66
C SER A 205 15.83 -9.61 6.34
N ASP A 206 16.17 -9.08 5.17
CA ASP A 206 17.55 -8.83 4.77
C ASP A 206 18.16 -7.65 5.54
N THR A 207 19.07 -7.93 6.46
CA THR A 207 19.71 -6.93 7.32
C THR A 207 20.63 -5.96 6.57
N LYS A 208 21.06 -6.31 5.36
CA LYS A 208 21.92 -5.49 4.51
C LYS A 208 21.14 -4.41 3.77
N THR A 209 19.86 -4.64 3.53
CA THR A 209 18.97 -3.70 2.86
C THR A 209 18.39 -2.71 3.87
N HIS A 210 18.63 -1.41 3.67
CA HIS A 210 18.08 -0.33 4.48
C HIS A 210 16.93 0.41 3.79
N SER A 211 16.92 0.47 2.47
CA SER A 211 15.83 1.05 1.68
C SER A 211 15.54 0.22 0.43
N ILE A 212 14.30 0.27 -0.03
CA ILE A 212 13.82 -0.52 -1.18
C ILE A 212 13.31 0.43 -2.26
N LEU A 213 13.87 0.31 -3.46
CA LEU A 213 13.46 1.06 -4.64
C LEU A 213 12.75 0.14 -5.62
N LEU A 214 11.57 0.57 -6.10
CA LEU A 214 10.76 -0.20 -7.02
C LEU A 214 10.50 0.58 -8.32
N TYR A 215 10.66 -0.11 -9.44
CA TYR A 215 10.20 0.36 -10.74
C TYR A 215 9.09 -0.58 -11.23
N ILE A 216 7.87 -0.05 -11.32
CA ILE A 216 6.65 -0.84 -11.56
C ILE A 216 5.99 -0.43 -12.87
N GLU A 217 5.72 -1.41 -13.73
CA GLU A 217 4.93 -1.28 -14.95
C GLU A 217 3.49 -1.76 -14.72
N GLY A 218 3.31 -2.88 -14.02
CA GLY A 218 2.02 -3.45 -13.66
C GLY A 218 2.11 -4.38 -12.46
N ILE A 219 0.96 -4.73 -11.90
CA ILE A 219 0.83 -5.65 -10.75
C ILE A 219 -0.10 -6.79 -11.15
N HIS A 220 0.30 -8.03 -10.87
CA HIS A 220 -0.50 -9.22 -11.16
C HIS A 220 -1.38 -9.63 -9.97
N ASP A 221 -0.81 -9.68 -8.77
CA ASP A 221 -1.51 -9.92 -7.52
C ASP A 221 -1.51 -8.66 -6.64
N ALA A 222 -2.60 -7.89 -6.71
CA ALA A 222 -2.73 -6.66 -5.94
C ALA A 222 -2.78 -6.91 -4.43
N ARG A 223 -3.39 -8.02 -4.00
CA ARG A 223 -3.54 -8.34 -2.58
C ARG A 223 -2.21 -8.75 -1.96
N GLY A 224 -1.49 -9.68 -2.60
CA GLY A 224 -0.15 -10.07 -2.19
C GLY A 224 0.81 -8.89 -2.20
N PHE A 225 0.75 -8.05 -3.24
CA PHE A 225 1.51 -6.81 -3.32
C PHE A 225 1.20 -5.85 -2.17
N MET A 226 -0.08 -5.55 -1.91
CA MET A 226 -0.49 -4.64 -0.83
C MET A 226 -0.08 -5.15 0.54
N SER A 227 -0.22 -6.45 0.77
CA SER A 227 0.20 -7.09 2.00
C SER A 227 1.72 -6.94 2.23
N SER A 228 2.53 -7.34 1.26
CA SER A 228 3.99 -7.34 1.37
C SER A 228 4.57 -5.92 1.38
N ILE A 229 4.05 -5.00 0.56
CA ILE A 229 4.57 -3.62 0.53
C ILE A 229 4.24 -2.86 1.82
N ARG A 230 3.08 -3.12 2.43
CA ARG A 230 2.72 -2.57 3.75
C ARG A 230 3.63 -3.14 4.85
N ALA A 231 3.93 -4.43 4.81
CA ALA A 231 4.87 -5.06 5.74
C ALA A 231 6.28 -4.48 5.58
N ALA A 232 6.75 -4.31 4.34
CA ALA A 232 8.05 -3.70 4.04
C ALA A 232 8.14 -2.24 4.50
N ALA A 233 7.13 -1.43 4.17
CA ALA A 233 7.12 0.00 4.48
C ALA A 233 7.07 0.32 5.99
N ARG A 234 6.61 -0.62 6.83
CA ARG A 234 6.70 -0.51 8.30
C ARG A 234 8.12 -0.61 8.85
N ILE A 235 9.01 -1.25 8.12
CA ILE A 235 10.35 -1.59 8.61
C ILE A 235 11.43 -0.81 7.86
N LYS A 236 11.21 -0.56 6.57
CA LYS A 236 12.18 0.09 5.69
C LYS A 236 11.49 1.12 4.80
N PRO A 237 12.11 2.26 4.50
CA PRO A 237 11.60 3.16 3.48
C PRO A 237 11.46 2.44 2.14
N VAL A 238 10.26 2.50 1.56
CA VAL A 238 9.97 2.00 0.21
C VAL A 238 9.63 3.19 -0.67
N ILE A 239 10.35 3.34 -1.77
CA ILE A 239 10.17 4.41 -2.75
C ILE A 239 9.90 3.77 -4.10
N LEU A 240 8.94 4.29 -4.84
CA LEU A 240 8.61 3.71 -6.14
C LEU A 240 8.38 4.74 -7.25
N VAL A 241 8.66 4.31 -8.47
CA VAL A 241 8.23 4.94 -9.73
C VAL A 241 7.25 4.02 -10.42
N LYS A 242 6.10 4.55 -10.82
CA LYS A 242 5.10 3.88 -11.65
C LYS A 242 5.08 4.49 -13.04
N VAL A 243 5.21 3.65 -14.06
CA VAL A 243 5.05 4.05 -15.46
C VAL A 243 3.69 3.59 -16.00
N GLY A 244 3.33 4.06 -17.20
CA GLY A 244 2.00 3.78 -17.76
C GLY A 244 0.88 4.53 -17.04
N ARG A 245 1.12 5.78 -16.56
CA ARG A 245 0.16 6.60 -15.81
C ARG A 245 -1.00 7.13 -16.63
N HIS A 246 -0.75 7.39 -17.90
CA HIS A 246 -1.76 7.96 -18.81
C HIS A 246 -2.29 6.87 -19.76
N PRO A 247 -3.54 6.94 -20.22
CA PRO A 247 -4.14 5.92 -21.09
C PRO A 247 -3.32 5.58 -22.34
N ALA A 248 -2.66 6.55 -22.92
CA ALA A 248 -1.79 6.34 -24.07
C ALA A 248 -0.54 5.53 -23.70
N ALA A 249 0.07 5.80 -22.56
CA ALA A 249 1.24 5.08 -22.04
C ALA A 249 0.86 3.70 -21.49
N SER A 250 -0.34 3.54 -20.91
CA SER A 250 -0.85 2.26 -20.42
C SER A 250 -0.96 1.23 -21.55
N LYS A 251 -1.42 1.62 -22.74
CA LYS A 251 -1.47 0.73 -23.91
C LYS A 251 -0.08 0.20 -24.30
N ALA A 252 0.95 1.03 -24.19
CA ALA A 252 2.32 0.61 -24.44
C ALA A 252 2.82 -0.36 -23.37
N ALA A 253 2.55 -0.08 -22.08
CA ALA A 253 2.95 -0.93 -20.97
C ALA A 253 2.30 -2.33 -21.05
N ILE A 254 0.99 -2.42 -21.33
CA ILE A 254 0.27 -3.70 -21.51
C ILE A 254 0.89 -4.55 -22.63
N SER A 255 1.34 -3.94 -23.73
CA SER A 255 1.97 -4.68 -24.83
C SER A 255 3.35 -5.24 -24.46
N HIS A 256 4.02 -4.67 -23.45
CA HIS A 256 5.34 -5.11 -22.99
C HIS A 256 5.28 -6.16 -21.88
N THR A 257 4.33 -6.05 -20.95
CA THR A 257 4.36 -6.85 -19.70
C THR A 257 3.18 -7.80 -19.55
N SER A 258 2.15 -7.72 -20.41
CA SER A 258 0.87 -8.45 -20.27
C SER A 258 0.15 -8.21 -18.94
N ALA A 259 0.63 -7.28 -18.10
CA ALA A 259 0.05 -6.97 -16.82
C ALA A 259 -1.23 -6.12 -16.98
N ILE A 260 -2.18 -6.31 -16.07
CA ILE A 260 -3.37 -5.47 -15.99
C ILE A 260 -2.96 -4.12 -15.40
N VAL A 261 -3.32 -3.02 -16.07
CA VAL A 261 -3.06 -1.66 -15.59
C VAL A 261 -4.38 -1.07 -15.09
N GLY A 262 -4.48 -0.86 -13.78
CA GLY A 262 -5.58 -0.14 -13.15
C GLY A 262 -5.47 1.38 -13.33
N SER A 263 -6.39 2.13 -12.71
CA SER A 263 -6.33 3.59 -12.75
C SER A 263 -5.13 4.12 -11.96
N ASP A 264 -4.52 5.22 -12.42
CA ASP A 264 -3.38 5.84 -11.72
C ASP A 264 -3.79 6.42 -10.37
N ASP A 265 -5.03 6.91 -10.25
CA ASP A 265 -5.61 7.41 -8.99
C ASP A 265 -5.73 6.28 -7.96
N ALA A 266 -6.22 5.09 -8.38
CA ALA A 266 -6.31 3.92 -7.51
C ALA A 266 -4.93 3.44 -7.07
N PHE A 267 -3.97 3.39 -8.00
CA PHE A 267 -2.59 3.04 -7.69
C PHE A 267 -1.98 4.02 -6.66
N ASP A 268 -2.14 5.33 -6.86
CA ASP A 268 -1.64 6.36 -5.95
C ASP A 268 -2.27 6.22 -4.55
N ALA A 269 -3.58 6.04 -4.48
CA ALA A 269 -4.28 5.80 -3.22
C ALA A 269 -3.76 4.52 -2.51
N ALA A 270 -3.52 3.44 -3.27
CA ALA A 270 -2.98 2.19 -2.75
C ALA A 270 -1.60 2.37 -2.13
N VAL A 271 -0.67 2.98 -2.84
CA VAL A 271 0.72 3.13 -2.36
C VAL A 271 0.84 4.12 -1.22
N ARG A 272 0.05 5.20 -1.22
CA ARG A 272 -0.05 6.11 -0.06
C ARG A 272 -0.58 5.38 1.17
N ARG A 273 -1.63 4.58 1.00
CA ARG A 273 -2.20 3.74 2.07
C ARG A 273 -1.22 2.69 2.59
N ALA A 274 -0.28 2.25 1.74
CA ALA A 274 0.78 1.30 2.09
C ALA A 274 2.00 1.96 2.77
N GLY A 275 2.00 3.27 2.98
CA GLY A 275 3.13 3.95 3.63
C GLY A 275 4.32 4.25 2.70
N VAL A 276 4.12 4.15 1.41
CA VAL A 276 5.17 4.23 0.38
C VAL A 276 5.29 5.64 -0.18
N VAL A 277 6.49 6.05 -0.55
CA VAL A 277 6.73 7.29 -1.26
C VAL A 277 6.74 7.04 -2.76
N ARG A 278 5.84 7.69 -3.47
CA ARG A 278 5.79 7.66 -4.93
C ARG A 278 6.52 8.87 -5.50
N VAL A 279 7.41 8.62 -6.44
CA VAL A 279 8.14 9.66 -7.19
C VAL A 279 7.90 9.52 -8.68
N GLN A 280 8.26 10.55 -9.46
CA GLN A 280 7.92 10.62 -10.88
C GLN A 280 9.08 10.31 -11.81
N THR A 281 10.32 10.49 -11.34
CA THR A 281 11.53 10.34 -12.13
C THR A 281 12.55 9.47 -11.40
N ILE A 282 13.48 8.91 -12.16
CA ILE A 282 14.57 8.09 -11.62
C ILE A 282 15.49 8.94 -10.72
N THR A 283 15.76 10.19 -11.11
CA THR A 283 16.55 11.10 -10.28
C THR A 283 15.91 11.33 -8.91
N GLN A 284 14.60 11.54 -8.88
CA GLN A 284 13.84 11.68 -7.64
C GLN A 284 13.84 10.39 -6.81
N LEU A 285 13.86 9.20 -7.47
CA LEU A 285 13.90 7.90 -6.79
C LEU A 285 15.14 7.79 -5.89
N PHE A 286 16.31 8.12 -6.42
CA PHE A 286 17.56 8.07 -5.66
C PHE A 286 17.71 9.22 -4.66
N ALA A 287 17.23 10.42 -5.02
CA ALA A 287 17.22 11.56 -4.11
C ALA A 287 16.37 11.28 -2.86
N ALA A 288 15.18 10.70 -3.04
CA ALA A 288 14.30 10.29 -1.95
C ALA A 288 14.95 9.19 -1.08
N ALA A 289 15.57 8.18 -1.70
CA ALA A 289 16.25 7.11 -0.98
C ALA A 289 17.39 7.63 -0.11
N LYS A 290 18.23 8.51 -0.67
CA LYS A 290 19.32 9.14 0.07
C LYS A 290 18.78 9.94 1.26
N ALA A 291 17.76 10.74 1.07
CA ALA A 291 17.18 11.59 2.11
C ALA A 291 16.52 10.77 3.24
N LEU A 292 15.74 9.75 2.89
CA LEU A 292 15.06 8.91 3.87
C LEU A 292 16.04 8.01 4.65
N SER A 293 17.25 7.77 4.12
CA SER A 293 18.33 7.06 4.83
C SER A 293 19.12 7.93 5.80
N CYS A 294 18.93 9.27 5.79
CA CYS A 294 19.67 10.21 6.65
C CYS A 294 19.25 10.15 8.13
N GLY A 295 18.14 9.46 8.45
CA GLY A 295 17.65 9.30 9.81
C GLY A 295 16.96 10.55 10.37
N PHE A 296 16.38 11.40 9.52
CA PHE A 296 15.54 12.51 9.93
C PHE A 296 14.28 12.01 10.64
N ASP A 297 13.79 12.84 11.56
CA ASP A 297 12.51 12.65 12.24
C ASP A 297 11.49 13.68 11.71
N PRO A 298 10.82 13.39 10.58
CA PRO A 298 9.89 14.32 9.96
C PRO A 298 8.63 14.46 10.80
N THR A 299 8.18 15.71 11.02
CA THR A 299 7.00 16.01 11.85
C THR A 299 5.81 16.53 11.04
N GLY A 300 6.03 17.07 9.84
CA GLY A 300 4.97 17.63 9.00
C GLY A 300 5.49 18.17 7.66
N CYS A 301 4.81 19.21 7.14
CA CYS A 301 5.07 19.77 5.81
C CYS A 301 5.42 21.27 5.83
N ARG A 302 5.65 21.89 7.01
CA ARG A 302 5.93 23.31 7.16
C ARG A 302 7.42 23.59 6.97
N LEU A 303 7.77 24.24 5.84
CA LEU A 303 9.15 24.50 5.41
C LEU A 303 9.59 25.93 5.78
N ALA A 304 10.74 26.07 6.43
CA ALA A 304 11.46 27.31 6.54
C ALA A 304 12.58 27.37 5.50
N ILE A 305 12.75 28.50 4.83
CA ILE A 305 13.75 28.72 3.78
C ILE A 305 14.69 29.83 4.23
N VAL A 306 15.98 29.53 4.39
CA VAL A 306 17.03 30.48 4.72
C VAL A 306 17.92 30.70 3.50
N THR A 307 18.09 31.92 3.06
CA THR A 307 18.83 32.24 1.83
C THR A 307 19.62 33.52 1.94
N ASN A 308 20.76 33.60 1.25
CA ASN A 308 21.48 34.88 1.05
C ASN A 308 21.15 35.56 -0.29
N GLY A 309 20.11 35.08 -0.98
CA GLY A 309 19.65 35.64 -2.24
C GLY A 309 18.14 35.53 -2.38
N GLY A 310 17.43 36.65 -2.48
CA GLY A 310 15.95 36.65 -2.51
C GLY A 310 15.34 35.86 -3.64
N GLY A 311 15.90 35.94 -4.86
CA GLY A 311 15.35 35.23 -6.04
C GLY A 311 15.21 33.71 -5.86
N PRO A 312 16.28 32.99 -5.48
CA PRO A 312 16.18 31.54 -5.20
C PRO A 312 15.26 31.21 -4.05
N GLY A 313 15.13 32.05 -3.03
CA GLY A 313 14.17 31.87 -1.95
C GLY A 313 12.72 31.93 -2.44
N VAL A 314 12.40 32.89 -3.32
CA VAL A 314 11.05 32.99 -3.94
C VAL A 314 10.77 31.79 -4.84
N MET A 315 11.72 31.39 -5.69
CA MET A 315 11.58 30.18 -6.53
C MET A 315 11.29 28.93 -5.70
N ALA A 316 12.01 28.75 -4.58
CA ALA A 316 11.77 27.62 -3.67
C ALA A 316 10.37 27.69 -3.03
N THR A 317 9.90 28.90 -2.72
CA THR A 317 8.57 29.12 -2.14
C THR A 317 7.46 28.77 -3.13
N ASP A 318 7.55 29.28 -4.37
CA ASP A 318 6.56 28.98 -5.41
C ASP A 318 6.47 27.47 -5.64
N TYR A 319 7.61 26.81 -5.80
CA TYR A 319 7.66 25.38 -6.04
C TYR A 319 7.18 24.54 -4.83
N ALA A 320 7.45 25.00 -3.60
CA ALA A 320 6.92 24.35 -2.40
C ALA A 320 5.39 24.41 -2.33
N ILE A 321 4.80 25.55 -2.70
CA ILE A 321 3.34 25.71 -2.77
C ILE A 321 2.74 24.83 -3.86
N ASP A 322 3.36 24.74 -5.02
CA ASP A 322 2.94 23.87 -6.14
C ASP A 322 2.92 22.37 -5.73
N LEU A 323 3.84 21.95 -4.87
CA LEU A 323 3.88 20.60 -4.30
C LEU A 323 2.95 20.39 -3.08
N GLY A 324 2.18 21.43 -2.68
CA GLY A 324 1.28 21.35 -1.54
C GLY A 324 1.96 21.39 -0.17
N LEU A 325 3.20 21.87 -0.11
CA LEU A 325 3.89 22.15 1.14
C LEU A 325 3.41 23.46 1.75
N GLU A 326 3.61 23.63 3.05
CA GLU A 326 3.29 24.86 3.77
C GLU A 326 4.57 25.67 4.03
N ILE A 327 4.55 26.96 3.73
CA ILE A 327 5.59 27.86 4.15
C ILE A 327 5.38 28.20 5.62
N ALA A 328 6.33 27.81 6.46
CA ALA A 328 6.21 27.93 7.91
C ALA A 328 6.01 29.38 8.36
N GLN A 329 5.00 29.61 9.20
CA GLN A 329 4.85 30.87 9.93
C GLN A 329 5.72 30.80 11.19
N LEU A 330 6.78 31.63 11.23
CA LEU A 330 7.72 31.62 12.32
C LEU A 330 7.07 32.11 13.62
N SER A 331 7.45 31.50 14.74
CA SER A 331 7.00 31.90 16.06
C SER A 331 7.51 33.31 16.41
N GLU A 332 6.82 34.03 17.31
CA GLU A 332 7.25 35.32 17.79
C GLU A 332 8.66 35.31 18.40
N THR A 333 9.01 34.22 19.07
CA THR A 333 10.34 34.02 19.66
C THR A 333 11.41 34.01 18.57
N THR A 334 11.17 33.20 17.50
CA THR A 334 12.09 33.14 16.36
C THR A 334 12.17 34.46 15.64
N MET A 335 11.04 35.12 15.37
CA MET A 335 11.00 36.45 14.74
C MET A 335 11.79 37.47 15.55
N ASN A 336 11.64 37.53 16.86
CA ASN A 336 12.39 38.43 17.73
C ASN A 336 13.90 38.13 17.70
N THR A 337 14.28 36.84 17.72
CA THR A 337 15.69 36.42 17.60
C THR A 337 16.30 36.92 16.30
N LEU A 338 15.63 36.70 15.17
CA LEU A 338 16.07 37.11 13.84
C LEU A 338 16.14 38.65 13.71
N ASN A 339 15.15 39.40 14.23
CA ASN A 339 15.11 40.85 14.21
C ASN A 339 16.26 41.48 15.01
N HIS A 340 16.71 40.82 16.07
CA HIS A 340 17.83 41.33 16.88
C HIS A 340 19.19 41.06 16.24
N ALA A 341 19.33 39.97 15.53
CA ALA A 341 20.62 39.47 15.06
C ALA A 341 20.89 39.72 13.58
N LEU A 342 19.85 39.84 12.76
CA LEU A 342 19.99 40.13 11.33
C LEU A 342 20.02 41.63 11.02
N PRO A 343 20.61 42.02 9.88
CA PRO A 343 20.55 43.43 9.44
C PRO A 343 19.09 43.87 9.29
N THR A 344 18.83 45.18 9.52
CA THR A 344 17.46 45.75 9.44
C THR A 344 16.79 45.59 8.07
N THR A 345 17.55 45.22 7.05
CA THR A 345 17.09 45.05 5.68
C THR A 345 16.75 43.58 5.32
N TRP A 346 16.79 42.66 6.30
CA TRP A 346 16.38 41.27 6.06
C TRP A 346 14.86 41.20 5.75
N SER A 347 14.39 40.09 5.19
CA SER A 347 13.01 39.97 4.65
C SER A 347 11.87 40.10 5.69
N HIS A 348 12.14 40.02 6.98
CA HIS A 348 11.15 40.00 8.08
C HIS A 348 10.05 38.95 7.92
N GLY A 349 10.38 37.84 7.33
CA GLY A 349 9.47 36.75 7.08
C GLY A 349 10.15 35.49 6.51
N ASN A 350 9.35 34.48 6.14
CA ASN A 350 9.80 33.28 5.45
C ASN A 350 9.38 33.40 3.96
N PRO A 351 10.31 33.35 3.01
CA PRO A 351 11.75 33.08 3.10
C PRO A 351 12.56 34.09 3.90
N ILE A 352 13.50 33.57 4.69
CA ILE A 352 14.41 34.33 5.53
C ILE A 352 15.60 34.75 4.67
N ASP A 353 15.55 35.92 4.05
CA ASP A 353 16.67 36.50 3.29
C ASP A 353 17.65 37.19 4.26
N ILE A 354 18.78 36.53 4.48
CA ILE A 354 19.83 36.98 5.38
C ILE A 354 20.85 37.92 4.71
N ILE A 355 20.55 38.39 3.50
CA ILE A 355 21.30 39.34 2.66
C ILE A 355 22.60 38.74 2.10
N GLY A 356 23.01 39.25 0.90
CA GLY A 356 24.07 38.68 0.08
C GLY A 356 25.48 38.71 0.71
N ASP A 357 25.75 39.55 1.67
CA ASP A 357 27.02 39.64 2.41
C ASP A 357 27.08 38.68 3.62
N ALA A 358 26.11 37.81 3.80
CA ALA A 358 25.98 36.91 4.93
C ALA A 358 27.24 36.03 5.13
N GLN A 359 27.79 36.05 6.31
CA GLN A 359 28.88 35.21 6.79
C GLN A 359 28.32 33.99 7.52
N VAL A 360 29.21 33.07 7.94
CA VAL A 360 28.88 31.80 8.60
C VAL A 360 27.98 31.98 9.83
N ASP A 361 28.30 32.95 10.68
CA ASP A 361 27.56 33.24 11.92
C ASP A 361 26.11 33.60 11.68
N ARG A 362 25.81 34.34 10.60
CA ARG A 362 24.45 34.75 10.23
C ARG A 362 23.63 33.53 9.73
N TYR A 363 24.25 32.66 8.95
CA TYR A 363 23.63 31.38 8.54
C TYR A 363 23.34 30.48 9.74
N VAL A 364 24.33 30.27 10.62
CA VAL A 364 24.19 29.43 11.81
C VAL A 364 23.05 29.91 12.68
N LEU A 365 23.00 31.22 12.95
CA LEU A 365 21.95 31.82 13.78
C LEU A 365 20.56 31.61 13.17
N ALA A 366 20.38 31.96 11.90
CA ALA A 366 19.07 31.87 11.25
C ALA A 366 18.59 30.42 11.14
N VAL A 367 19.47 29.52 10.73
CA VAL A 367 19.13 28.09 10.59
C VAL A 367 18.84 27.47 11.96
N LYS A 368 19.65 27.77 12.99
CA LYS A 368 19.41 27.26 14.35
C LYS A 368 18.08 27.74 14.91
N ALA A 369 17.74 29.02 14.75
CA ALA A 369 16.48 29.60 15.19
C ALA A 369 15.27 28.86 14.52
N CYS A 370 15.38 28.51 13.22
CA CYS A 370 14.36 27.74 12.52
C CYS A 370 14.29 26.27 12.96
N LEU A 371 15.44 25.63 13.24
CA LEU A 371 15.48 24.24 13.74
C LEU A 371 14.84 24.12 15.12
N GLU A 372 14.94 25.14 15.95
CA GLU A 372 14.35 25.22 17.31
C GLU A 372 12.87 25.65 17.29
N ASP A 373 12.37 26.24 16.18
CA ASP A 373 11.00 26.73 16.10
C ASP A 373 9.99 25.57 16.03
N PRO A 374 8.96 25.51 16.91
CA PRO A 374 7.94 24.46 16.89
C PRO A 374 7.00 24.53 15.68
N ASN A 375 6.95 25.67 14.98
CA ASN A 375 6.14 25.85 13.78
C ASN A 375 6.84 25.40 12.50
N VAL A 376 8.09 24.94 12.59
CA VAL A 376 8.91 24.52 11.44
C VAL A 376 9.12 23.01 11.48
N ASP A 377 8.84 22.32 10.39
CA ASP A 377 9.01 20.88 10.25
C ASP A 377 10.29 20.50 9.49
N GLY A 378 10.86 21.44 8.75
CA GLY A 378 12.15 21.29 8.09
C GLY A 378 12.71 22.61 7.59
N VAL A 379 14.02 22.64 7.37
CA VAL A 379 14.75 23.85 6.95
C VAL A 379 15.47 23.60 5.64
N LEU A 380 15.27 24.47 4.66
CA LEU A 380 16.06 24.56 3.44
C LEU A 380 17.02 25.74 3.54
N THR A 381 18.33 25.45 3.47
CA THR A 381 19.36 26.47 3.41
C THR A 381 19.85 26.62 1.98
N ILE A 382 19.73 27.82 1.43
CA ILE A 382 20.17 28.15 0.06
C ILE A 382 21.40 29.05 0.14
N LEU A 383 22.44 28.71 -0.61
CA LEU A 383 23.63 29.56 -0.76
C LEU A 383 23.85 29.89 -2.24
N THR A 384 23.87 31.16 -2.55
CA THR A 384 24.38 31.72 -3.82
C THR A 384 25.79 32.26 -3.60
N PRO A 385 26.80 31.76 -4.35
CA PRO A 385 28.18 32.22 -4.14
C PRO A 385 28.35 33.67 -4.60
N GLN A 386 28.66 34.53 -3.64
CA GLN A 386 29.00 35.94 -3.86
C GLN A 386 30.43 36.19 -3.41
N ALA A 387 31.03 37.29 -3.83
CA ALA A 387 32.44 37.59 -3.53
C ALA A 387 32.82 37.55 -2.05
N MET A 388 31.85 37.82 -1.16
CA MET A 388 32.05 37.88 0.29
C MET A 388 31.61 36.59 1.01
N THR A 389 30.95 35.65 0.31
CA THR A 389 30.52 34.38 0.92
C THR A 389 31.69 33.40 1.02
N LYS A 390 31.65 32.57 2.03
CA LYS A 390 32.60 31.47 2.23
C LYS A 390 31.88 30.11 2.17
N PRO A 391 31.59 29.59 0.97
CA PRO A 391 30.71 28.44 0.78
C PRO A 391 31.09 27.20 1.57
N LEU A 392 32.39 26.91 1.67
CA LEU A 392 32.88 25.73 2.42
C LEU A 392 32.73 25.89 3.94
N GLU A 393 33.04 27.07 4.47
CA GLU A 393 32.87 27.32 5.90
C GLU A 393 31.40 27.23 6.32
N VAL A 394 30.50 27.84 5.51
CA VAL A 394 29.04 27.71 5.72
C VAL A 394 28.60 26.24 5.62
N ALA A 395 29.06 25.50 4.63
CA ALA A 395 28.72 24.07 4.47
C ALA A 395 29.11 23.26 5.72
N ASN A 396 30.33 23.43 6.22
CA ASN A 396 30.82 22.74 7.41
C ASN A 396 29.98 23.09 8.66
N ALA A 397 29.56 24.34 8.78
CA ALA A 397 28.69 24.77 9.88
C ALA A 397 27.28 24.15 9.77
N MET A 398 26.72 24.03 8.56
CA MET A 398 25.43 23.38 8.33
C MET A 398 25.49 21.88 8.61
N ILE A 399 26.56 21.21 8.21
CA ILE A 399 26.81 19.80 8.54
C ILE A 399 26.83 19.60 10.06
N ALA A 400 27.57 20.45 10.79
CA ALA A 400 27.64 20.39 12.24
C ALA A 400 26.28 20.61 12.93
N LEU A 401 25.43 21.48 12.38
CA LEU A 401 24.05 21.65 12.84
C LEU A 401 23.18 20.42 12.52
N SER A 402 23.32 19.84 11.33
CA SER A 402 22.56 18.65 10.94
C SER A 402 22.81 17.46 11.87
N ASP A 403 24.03 17.33 12.39
CA ASP A 403 24.39 16.27 13.36
C ASP A 403 23.77 16.48 14.75
N GLN A 404 23.40 17.72 15.10
CA GLN A 404 22.85 18.07 16.40
C GLN A 404 21.31 17.97 16.44
N TYR A 405 20.64 18.13 15.31
CA TYR A 405 19.19 18.19 15.21
C TYR A 405 18.66 17.02 14.37
N LYS A 406 17.53 16.44 14.78
CA LYS A 406 16.84 15.41 14.00
C LYS A 406 15.87 15.97 12.96
N LYS A 407 15.53 17.27 13.09
CA LYS A 407 14.67 17.97 12.14
C LYS A 407 15.36 18.03 10.77
N PRO A 408 14.69 17.74 9.64
CA PRO A 408 15.29 17.79 8.31
C PRO A 408 15.97 19.13 8.03
N LEU A 409 17.26 19.09 7.70
CA LEU A 409 18.05 20.22 7.21
C LEU A 409 18.59 19.86 5.83
N LEU A 410 18.17 20.63 4.82
CA LEU A 410 18.53 20.43 3.42
C LEU A 410 19.39 21.60 2.93
N ALA A 411 20.36 21.31 2.06
CA ALA A 411 21.24 22.31 1.49
C ALA A 411 21.01 22.46 -0.03
N SER A 412 20.96 23.70 -0.52
CA SER A 412 21.03 24.01 -1.94
C SER A 412 22.18 24.98 -2.17
N TRP A 413 23.31 24.45 -2.67
CA TRP A 413 24.50 25.24 -3.00
C TRP A 413 24.52 25.50 -4.51
N MET A 414 24.07 26.67 -4.89
CA MET A 414 23.95 27.08 -6.29
C MET A 414 25.30 27.45 -6.90
N GLY A 415 25.43 27.33 -8.20
CA GLY A 415 26.71 27.54 -8.91
C GLY A 415 27.47 26.25 -9.16
N GLU A 416 28.72 26.30 -9.62
CA GLU A 416 29.54 25.11 -9.96
C GLU A 416 30.93 25.18 -9.32
N ALA A 417 31.86 25.96 -9.90
CA ALA A 417 33.27 25.97 -9.47
C ALA A 417 33.46 26.48 -8.03
N GLN A 418 32.74 27.53 -7.64
CA GLN A 418 32.90 28.16 -6.32
C GLN A 418 32.34 27.37 -5.16
N VAL A 419 31.52 26.32 -5.44
CA VAL A 419 30.88 25.49 -4.43
C VAL A 419 31.28 24.01 -4.52
N SER A 420 32.24 23.68 -5.40
CA SER A 420 32.66 22.30 -5.64
C SER A 420 33.19 21.62 -4.36
N GLU A 421 34.01 22.29 -3.58
CA GLU A 421 34.57 21.80 -2.31
C GLU A 421 33.46 21.60 -1.27
N SER A 422 32.49 22.52 -1.20
CA SER A 422 31.34 22.38 -0.32
C SER A 422 30.49 21.15 -0.66
N ARG A 423 30.28 20.89 -1.96
CA ARG A 423 29.54 19.68 -2.41
C ARG A 423 30.29 18.41 -2.07
N ALA A 424 31.61 18.40 -2.22
CA ALA A 424 32.44 17.26 -1.78
C ALA A 424 32.30 17.03 -0.27
N ALA A 425 32.29 18.10 0.56
CA ALA A 425 32.08 17.98 1.99
C ALA A 425 30.70 17.37 2.33
N PHE A 426 29.61 17.80 1.68
CA PHE A 426 28.27 17.23 1.88
C PHE A 426 28.18 15.75 1.45
N ASN A 427 28.87 15.33 0.38
CA ASN A 427 28.81 13.96 -0.10
C ASN A 427 29.33 12.94 0.91
N HIS A 428 30.26 13.33 1.80
CA HIS A 428 30.79 12.49 2.85
C HIS A 428 29.98 12.50 4.15
N THR A 429 28.81 13.16 4.14
CA THR A 429 27.95 13.30 5.31
C THR A 429 26.53 12.78 5.05
N LYS A 430 25.73 12.74 6.10
CA LYS A 430 24.30 12.43 6.01
C LYS A 430 23.42 13.59 5.58
N MET A 431 23.98 14.82 5.43
CA MET A 431 23.20 15.99 5.04
C MET A 431 22.97 16.02 3.52
N PRO A 432 21.71 15.96 3.04
CA PRO A 432 21.42 16.05 1.61
C PRO A 432 21.71 17.43 1.05
N SER A 433 22.42 17.50 -0.06
CA SER A 433 22.72 18.74 -0.78
C SER A 433 22.35 18.63 -2.25
N PHE A 434 21.90 19.78 -2.82
CA PHE A 434 21.36 19.89 -4.17
C PHE A 434 21.95 21.08 -4.90
N ARG A 435 21.92 21.02 -6.23
CA ARG A 435 22.43 22.09 -7.11
C ARG A 435 21.46 23.25 -7.28
N ASN A 436 20.18 22.98 -7.11
CA ASN A 436 19.09 23.95 -7.25
C ASN A 436 18.08 23.79 -6.09
N PRO A 437 17.34 24.83 -5.74
CA PRO A 437 16.39 24.79 -4.65
C PRO A 437 15.19 23.86 -4.92
N GLU A 438 14.75 23.72 -6.17
CA GLU A 438 13.62 22.86 -6.55
C GLU A 438 13.88 21.40 -6.18
N SER A 439 15.09 20.89 -6.46
CA SER A 439 15.45 19.51 -6.06
C SER A 439 15.47 19.31 -4.55
N ALA A 440 15.84 20.33 -3.78
CA ALA A 440 15.79 20.27 -2.33
C ALA A 440 14.33 20.29 -1.82
N VAL A 441 13.46 21.08 -2.44
CA VAL A 441 12.03 21.15 -2.14
C VAL A 441 11.35 19.82 -2.51
N ASP A 442 11.67 19.22 -3.66
CA ASP A 442 11.23 17.85 -4.03
C ASP A 442 11.51 16.87 -2.89
N VAL A 443 12.74 16.86 -2.41
CA VAL A 443 13.16 15.94 -1.35
C VAL A 443 12.44 16.21 -0.04
N PHE A 444 12.22 17.48 0.33
CA PHE A 444 11.41 17.79 1.50
C PHE A 444 9.97 17.33 1.34
N SER A 445 9.41 17.44 0.13
CA SER A 445 8.08 16.92 -0.16
C SER A 445 8.01 15.38 0.02
N PHE A 446 9.05 14.64 -0.37
CA PHE A 446 9.12 13.19 -0.18
C PHE A 446 9.26 12.80 1.30
N ILE A 447 10.05 13.55 2.09
CA ILE A 447 10.17 13.37 3.54
C ILE A 447 8.80 13.61 4.21
N SER A 448 8.12 14.70 3.84
CA SER A 448 6.78 15.02 4.33
C SER A 448 5.74 13.96 3.92
N ALA A 449 5.76 13.53 2.65
CA ALA A 449 4.89 12.47 2.14
C ALA A 449 5.15 11.15 2.87
N PHE A 450 6.41 10.78 3.12
CA PHE A 450 6.76 9.60 3.88
C PHE A 450 6.13 9.64 5.28
N HIS A 451 6.30 10.74 6.01
CA HIS A 451 5.71 10.91 7.33
C HIS A 451 4.17 10.78 7.32
N LYS A 452 3.51 11.46 6.35
CA LYS A 452 2.06 11.37 6.18
C LYS A 452 1.61 9.95 5.85
N ASN A 453 2.28 9.29 4.91
CA ASN A 453 1.95 7.95 4.46
C ASN A 453 2.20 6.90 5.55
N GLN A 454 3.23 7.09 6.40
CA GLN A 454 3.44 6.26 7.58
C GLN A 454 2.26 6.38 8.56
N LYS A 455 1.72 7.58 8.79
CA LYS A 455 0.50 7.77 9.59
C LYS A 455 -0.69 7.04 8.98
N MET A 456 -0.82 7.05 7.64
CA MET A 456 -1.89 6.31 6.94
C MET A 456 -1.71 4.80 7.05
N LEU A 457 -0.48 4.31 6.92
CA LEU A 457 -0.14 2.89 7.06
C LEU A 457 -0.54 2.34 8.44
N LEU A 458 -0.40 3.15 9.48
CA LEU A 458 -0.76 2.80 10.85
C LEU A 458 -2.28 2.77 11.09
N GLN A 459 -3.09 3.29 10.15
CA GLN A 459 -4.55 3.27 10.28
C GLN A 459 -5.10 1.89 9.92
N MET A 460 -5.62 1.19 10.91
CA MET A 460 -6.42 -0.03 10.72
C MET A 460 -7.87 0.30 11.10
N PRO A 461 -8.80 0.26 10.16
CA PRO A 461 -10.20 0.42 10.49
C PRO A 461 -10.66 -0.70 11.42
N GLY A 462 -11.07 -0.33 12.62
CA GLY A 462 -11.73 -1.25 13.55
C GLY A 462 -13.17 -1.57 13.10
N PRO A 463 -13.88 -2.44 13.81
CA PRO A 463 -15.30 -2.64 13.58
C PRO A 463 -16.03 -1.31 13.86
N ILE A 464 -17.05 -1.01 13.06
CA ILE A 464 -17.93 0.15 13.29
C ILE A 464 -18.87 -0.16 14.46
N SER A 465 -18.30 -0.54 15.60
CA SER A 465 -18.99 -1.10 16.77
C SER A 465 -19.81 -0.10 17.58
N HIS A 466 -19.66 1.19 17.31
CA HIS A 466 -20.39 2.25 18.04
C HIS A 466 -21.70 2.69 17.36
N HIS A 467 -22.04 2.11 16.23
CA HIS A 467 -23.25 2.39 15.47
C HIS A 467 -24.10 1.13 15.34
N LEU A 468 -25.41 1.33 15.09
CA LEU A 468 -26.35 0.24 14.80
C LEU A 468 -25.77 -0.65 13.68
N ALA A 469 -25.82 -1.97 13.88
CA ALA A 469 -25.35 -2.92 12.86
C ALA A 469 -26.21 -2.77 11.58
N PRO A 470 -25.59 -2.84 10.38
CA PRO A 470 -26.36 -2.81 9.12
C PRO A 470 -27.17 -4.09 8.95
N ASP A 471 -28.28 -4.01 8.22
CA ASP A 471 -29.08 -5.16 7.81
C ASP A 471 -28.50 -5.78 6.52
N ILE A 472 -27.43 -6.55 6.70
CA ILE A 472 -26.69 -7.16 5.58
C ILE A 472 -27.56 -8.20 4.85
N GLU A 473 -28.41 -8.94 5.57
CA GLU A 473 -29.27 -9.96 4.97
C GLU A 473 -30.32 -9.35 4.04
N SER A 474 -31.01 -8.30 4.46
CA SER A 474 -31.92 -7.56 3.60
C SER A 474 -31.20 -6.97 2.38
N ALA A 475 -30.00 -6.43 2.56
CA ALA A 475 -29.19 -5.91 1.48
C ALA A 475 -28.85 -6.99 0.44
N ARG A 476 -28.44 -8.19 0.89
CA ARG A 476 -28.16 -9.34 0.01
C ARG A 476 -29.40 -9.78 -0.75
N MET A 477 -30.55 -9.91 -0.07
CA MET A 477 -31.80 -10.30 -0.71
C MET A 477 -32.21 -9.35 -1.84
N ILE A 478 -32.00 -8.03 -1.68
CA ILE A 478 -32.27 -7.03 -2.73
C ILE A 478 -31.38 -7.30 -3.95
N ILE A 479 -30.09 -7.52 -3.74
CA ILE A 479 -29.11 -7.80 -4.81
C ILE A 479 -29.45 -9.13 -5.51
N GLU A 480 -29.66 -10.18 -4.76
CA GLU A 480 -29.98 -11.51 -5.29
C GLU A 480 -31.28 -11.51 -6.09
N GLY A 481 -32.30 -10.78 -5.64
CA GLY A 481 -33.53 -10.61 -6.36
C GLY A 481 -33.33 -10.01 -7.75
N ALA A 482 -32.55 -8.93 -7.84
CA ALA A 482 -32.20 -8.32 -9.13
C ALA A 482 -31.39 -9.24 -10.03
N LEU A 483 -30.41 -9.98 -9.47
CA LEU A 483 -29.58 -10.93 -10.21
C LEU A 483 -30.37 -12.13 -10.73
N GLN A 484 -31.35 -12.64 -9.98
CA GLN A 484 -32.26 -13.70 -10.43
C GLN A 484 -33.11 -13.25 -11.63
N GLU A 485 -33.50 -11.97 -11.67
CA GLU A 485 -34.15 -11.35 -12.82
C GLU A 485 -33.16 -11.01 -13.97
N LYS A 486 -31.89 -11.40 -13.85
CA LYS A 486 -30.79 -11.11 -14.80
C LYS A 486 -30.51 -9.61 -14.99
N ARG A 487 -30.88 -8.79 -13.99
CA ARG A 487 -30.59 -7.35 -13.98
C ARG A 487 -29.24 -7.12 -13.26
N LYS A 488 -28.38 -6.30 -13.87
CA LYS A 488 -27.10 -5.85 -13.29
C LYS A 488 -27.23 -4.47 -12.65
N ILE A 489 -28.30 -3.73 -12.93
CA ILE A 489 -28.55 -2.39 -12.38
C ILE A 489 -29.78 -2.48 -11.48
N LEU A 490 -29.62 -2.01 -10.25
CA LEU A 490 -30.73 -1.90 -9.30
C LEU A 490 -31.65 -0.74 -9.70
N GLY A 491 -32.95 -0.91 -9.48
CA GLY A 491 -33.90 0.20 -9.60
C GLY A 491 -33.65 1.26 -8.55
N GLU A 492 -34.21 2.48 -8.74
CA GLU A 492 -34.03 3.59 -7.79
C GLU A 492 -34.51 3.22 -6.37
N MET A 493 -35.64 2.52 -6.26
CA MET A 493 -36.18 2.08 -4.96
C MET A 493 -35.29 1.02 -4.31
N GLU A 494 -34.78 0.06 -5.11
CA GLU A 494 -33.86 -0.98 -4.64
C GLU A 494 -32.56 -0.36 -4.18
N SER A 495 -32.01 0.61 -4.93
CA SER A 495 -30.80 1.33 -4.56
C SER A 495 -30.95 2.09 -3.25
N LYS A 496 -32.09 2.80 -3.08
CA LYS A 496 -32.40 3.52 -1.83
C LYS A 496 -32.65 2.56 -0.66
N ALA A 497 -33.31 1.43 -0.89
CA ALA A 497 -33.50 0.41 0.14
C ALA A 497 -32.15 -0.21 0.57
N LEU A 498 -31.25 -0.47 -0.36
CA LEU A 498 -29.90 -0.94 -0.08
C LEU A 498 -29.12 0.08 0.79
N LEU A 499 -29.16 1.37 0.44
CA LEU A 499 -28.54 2.43 1.25
C LEU A 499 -29.14 2.49 2.65
N SER A 500 -30.48 2.39 2.76
CA SER A 500 -31.18 2.40 4.04
C SER A 500 -30.82 1.21 4.93
N ALA A 501 -30.58 0.02 4.36
CA ALA A 501 -30.10 -1.17 5.10
C ALA A 501 -28.75 -0.91 5.78
N PHE A 502 -27.94 0.00 5.24
CA PHE A 502 -26.69 0.49 5.84
C PHE A 502 -26.86 1.82 6.61
N HIS A 503 -28.09 2.22 6.94
CA HIS A 503 -28.40 3.44 7.69
C HIS A 503 -27.93 4.75 7.00
N ILE A 504 -27.81 4.76 5.68
CA ILE A 504 -27.52 5.97 4.91
C ILE A 504 -28.86 6.68 4.68
N PRO A 505 -29.00 7.95 5.11
CA PRO A 505 -30.26 8.68 4.95
C PRO A 505 -30.58 8.91 3.46
N VAL A 506 -31.77 8.49 3.03
CA VAL A 506 -32.24 8.64 1.65
C VAL A 506 -33.51 9.44 1.58
N ALA A 507 -33.73 10.14 0.47
CA ALA A 507 -34.99 10.84 0.21
C ALA A 507 -36.15 9.85 0.09
N HIS A 508 -37.21 10.09 0.85
CA HIS A 508 -38.44 9.29 0.76
C HIS A 508 -39.03 9.38 -0.63
N THR A 509 -39.15 8.26 -1.32
CA THR A 509 -39.53 8.20 -2.74
C THR A 509 -40.64 7.17 -2.94
N MET A 510 -41.60 7.50 -3.79
CA MET A 510 -42.69 6.60 -4.16
C MET A 510 -42.85 6.58 -5.69
N VAL A 511 -43.28 5.47 -6.25
CA VAL A 511 -43.44 5.31 -7.70
C VAL A 511 -44.92 5.40 -8.08
N ALA A 512 -45.24 6.26 -9.04
CA ALA A 512 -46.55 6.41 -9.64
C ALA A 512 -46.59 5.78 -11.04
N ARG A 513 -47.62 5.02 -11.33
CA ARG A 513 -47.87 4.40 -12.65
C ARG A 513 -48.94 5.12 -13.48
N SER A 514 -49.58 6.13 -12.90
CA SER A 514 -50.57 6.96 -13.56
C SER A 514 -50.49 8.41 -13.07
N PRO A 515 -51.02 9.39 -13.85
CA PRO A 515 -51.08 10.81 -13.44
C PRO A 515 -51.86 11.03 -12.15
N ASN A 516 -52.93 10.24 -11.93
CA ASN A 516 -53.73 10.35 -10.71
C ASN A 516 -53.00 9.80 -9.48
N GLU A 517 -52.33 8.69 -9.63
CA GLU A 517 -51.44 8.13 -8.59
C GLU A 517 -50.32 9.12 -8.24
N ALA A 518 -49.72 9.76 -9.27
CA ALA A 518 -48.70 10.78 -9.07
C ALA A 518 -49.21 11.96 -8.25
N LEU A 519 -50.44 12.39 -8.50
CA LEU A 519 -51.04 13.46 -7.72
C LEU A 519 -51.29 13.06 -6.26
N LEU A 520 -51.83 11.87 -6.02
CA LEU A 520 -52.07 11.36 -4.66
C LEU A 520 -50.76 11.25 -3.86
N ILE A 521 -49.69 10.70 -4.48
CA ILE A 521 -48.40 10.62 -3.87
C ILE A 521 -47.84 12.01 -3.57
N ALA A 522 -47.91 12.95 -4.51
CA ALA A 522 -47.41 14.32 -4.29
C ALA A 522 -48.17 15.05 -3.17
N GLN A 523 -49.52 14.82 -3.02
CA GLN A 523 -50.27 15.32 -1.90
C GLN A 523 -49.88 14.70 -0.55
N GLN A 524 -49.56 13.42 -0.54
CA GLN A 524 -49.09 12.70 0.67
C GLN A 524 -47.69 13.17 1.10
N LEU A 525 -46.79 13.37 0.13
CA LEU A 525 -45.42 13.81 0.39
C LEU A 525 -45.33 15.30 0.76
N GLY A 526 -46.31 16.11 0.34
CA GLY A 526 -46.31 17.56 0.46
C GLY A 526 -45.54 18.26 -0.67
N PHE A 527 -46.11 19.39 -1.13
CA PHE A 527 -45.49 20.21 -2.17
C PHE A 527 -44.42 21.14 -1.60
N PRO A 528 -43.39 21.52 -2.40
CA PRO A 528 -43.13 21.07 -3.78
C PRO A 528 -42.46 19.68 -3.84
N VAL A 529 -42.64 18.99 -4.97
CA VAL A 529 -42.04 17.68 -5.22
C VAL A 529 -41.13 17.69 -6.48
N ALA A 530 -40.27 16.69 -6.56
CA ALA A 530 -39.50 16.35 -7.76
C ALA A 530 -40.07 15.05 -8.37
N MET A 531 -40.18 15.01 -9.71
CA MET A 531 -40.60 13.85 -10.47
C MET A 531 -39.50 13.39 -11.39
N LYS A 532 -39.21 12.08 -11.40
CA LYS A 532 -38.15 11.49 -12.20
C LYS A 532 -38.67 10.23 -12.91
N ILE A 533 -38.22 10.00 -14.16
CA ILE A 533 -38.55 8.73 -14.84
C ILE A 533 -37.97 7.54 -14.08
N ASN A 534 -38.79 6.49 -13.91
CA ASN A 534 -38.33 5.21 -13.35
C ASN A 534 -38.25 4.16 -14.48
N SER A 535 -37.05 3.90 -14.94
CA SER A 535 -36.74 2.98 -16.04
C SER A 535 -35.38 2.29 -15.80
N PRO A 536 -35.29 0.97 -15.98
CA PRO A 536 -34.02 0.25 -15.90
C PRO A 536 -33.08 0.56 -17.06
N ASP A 537 -33.64 1.03 -18.20
CA ASP A 537 -32.91 1.28 -19.45
C ASP A 537 -32.37 2.71 -19.57
N ILE A 538 -32.71 3.60 -18.61
CA ILE A 538 -32.35 5.02 -18.63
C ILE A 538 -31.42 5.32 -17.45
N THR A 539 -30.15 5.47 -17.75
CA THR A 539 -29.10 5.75 -16.76
C THR A 539 -29.00 7.23 -16.42
N HIS A 540 -29.06 8.11 -17.42
CA HIS A 540 -29.00 9.56 -17.25
C HIS A 540 -30.40 10.17 -17.53
N LYS A 541 -31.15 10.31 -16.47
CA LYS A 541 -32.56 10.73 -16.52
C LYS A 541 -32.72 12.13 -17.10
N SER A 542 -31.80 13.04 -16.79
CA SER A 542 -31.84 14.44 -17.26
C SER A 542 -31.64 14.56 -18.75
N ASP A 543 -30.82 13.70 -19.40
CA ASP A 543 -30.48 13.74 -20.81
C ASP A 543 -31.70 13.46 -21.72
N VAL A 544 -32.69 12.74 -21.18
CA VAL A 544 -33.93 12.38 -21.88
C VAL A 544 -35.13 13.24 -21.45
N GLY A 545 -34.88 14.33 -20.73
CA GLY A 545 -35.96 15.15 -20.16
C GLY A 545 -36.79 14.41 -19.11
N GLY A 546 -36.19 13.41 -18.49
CA GLY A 546 -36.83 12.51 -17.51
C GLY A 546 -36.89 13.05 -16.08
N VAL A 547 -36.53 14.31 -15.82
CA VAL A 547 -36.55 14.94 -14.49
C VAL A 547 -37.24 16.29 -14.54
N MET A 548 -38.20 16.50 -13.62
CA MET A 548 -38.86 17.80 -13.39
C MET A 548 -38.85 18.12 -11.88
N LEU A 549 -38.41 19.32 -11.55
CA LEU A 549 -38.18 19.79 -10.19
C LEU A 549 -39.16 20.93 -9.83
N ASN A 550 -39.31 21.20 -8.54
CA ASN A 550 -40.11 22.31 -8.00
C ASN A 550 -41.59 22.30 -8.40
N LEU A 551 -42.20 21.11 -8.53
CA LEU A 551 -43.62 21.00 -8.88
C LEU A 551 -44.47 21.31 -7.65
N ALA A 552 -45.20 22.42 -7.70
CA ALA A 552 -45.83 23.03 -6.54
C ALA A 552 -47.34 22.79 -6.45
N ASN A 553 -47.99 22.27 -7.51
CA ASN A 553 -49.43 22.09 -7.53
C ASN A 553 -49.91 20.94 -8.42
N ALA A 554 -51.20 20.57 -8.29
CA ALA A 554 -51.81 19.44 -8.98
C ALA A 554 -51.75 19.51 -10.51
N GLN A 555 -51.86 20.72 -11.09
CA GLN A 555 -51.80 20.91 -12.54
C GLN A 555 -50.41 20.65 -13.08
N GLU A 556 -49.38 21.13 -12.38
CA GLU A 556 -47.97 20.89 -12.71
C GLU A 556 -47.63 19.40 -12.66
N ILE A 557 -48.08 18.65 -11.64
CA ILE A 557 -47.89 17.21 -11.53
C ILE A 557 -48.44 16.46 -12.73
N ARG A 558 -49.69 16.75 -13.14
CA ARG A 558 -50.28 16.08 -14.29
C ARG A 558 -49.52 16.39 -15.59
N SER A 559 -49.22 17.68 -15.82
CA SER A 559 -48.46 18.12 -16.99
C SER A 559 -47.07 17.51 -17.01
N ALA A 560 -46.35 17.47 -15.87
CA ALA A 560 -45.05 16.88 -15.74
C ALA A 560 -45.06 15.38 -16.04
N TYR A 561 -46.08 14.64 -15.52
CA TYR A 561 -46.19 13.22 -15.80
C TYR A 561 -46.23 12.92 -17.30
N HIS A 562 -47.12 13.61 -18.04
CA HIS A 562 -47.23 13.43 -19.50
C HIS A 562 -45.96 13.88 -20.20
N SER A 563 -45.43 15.04 -19.85
CA SER A 563 -44.20 15.58 -20.46
C SER A 563 -43.00 14.67 -20.34
N ILE A 564 -42.75 14.09 -19.14
CA ILE A 564 -41.70 13.15 -18.90
C ILE A 564 -41.89 11.89 -19.75
N ILE A 565 -43.07 11.28 -19.73
CA ILE A 565 -43.35 10.05 -20.49
C ILE A 565 -43.18 10.27 -21.99
N ASP A 566 -43.71 11.39 -22.53
CA ASP A 566 -43.65 11.71 -23.96
C ASP A 566 -42.20 12.02 -24.42
N SER A 567 -41.45 12.72 -23.58
CA SER A 567 -40.03 13.00 -23.83
C SER A 567 -39.20 11.72 -23.90
N VAL A 568 -39.38 10.86 -22.91
CA VAL A 568 -38.67 9.57 -22.84
C VAL A 568 -39.04 8.66 -24.01
N LYS A 569 -40.31 8.51 -24.33
CA LYS A 569 -40.79 7.70 -25.47
C LYS A 569 -40.22 8.20 -26.80
N ARG A 570 -40.08 9.51 -26.96
CA ARG A 570 -39.53 10.12 -28.17
C ARG A 570 -38.03 9.88 -28.28
N MET A 571 -37.29 10.03 -27.20
CA MET A 571 -35.82 9.92 -27.20
C MET A 571 -35.32 8.48 -27.09
N ARG A 572 -36.10 7.62 -26.40
CA ARG A 572 -35.79 6.19 -26.14
C ARG A 572 -37.05 5.33 -26.34
N PRO A 573 -37.48 5.10 -27.60
CA PRO A 573 -38.78 4.44 -27.87
C PRO A 573 -38.89 3.03 -27.31
N ASN A 574 -37.79 2.33 -27.18
CA ASN A 574 -37.72 0.93 -26.71
C ASN A 574 -37.43 0.79 -25.21
N ALA A 575 -37.32 1.91 -24.46
CA ALA A 575 -37.04 1.84 -23.03
C ALA A 575 -38.25 1.33 -22.25
N HIS A 576 -38.02 0.38 -21.35
CA HIS A 576 -39.03 -0.10 -20.41
C HIS A 576 -39.28 0.95 -19.32
N ILE A 577 -40.52 1.41 -19.20
CA ILE A 577 -40.93 2.44 -18.25
C ILE A 577 -41.76 1.81 -17.13
N ASN A 578 -41.20 1.78 -15.91
CA ASN A 578 -41.89 1.25 -14.72
C ASN A 578 -42.83 2.28 -14.05
N GLY A 579 -42.80 3.55 -14.49
CA GLY A 579 -43.54 4.66 -13.93
C GLY A 579 -42.67 5.90 -13.71
N ILE A 580 -43.13 6.77 -12.82
CA ILE A 580 -42.41 7.99 -12.41
C ILE A 580 -42.17 7.94 -10.89
N SER A 581 -40.96 8.10 -10.46
CA SER A 581 -40.62 8.27 -9.05
C SER A 581 -40.88 9.72 -8.60
N ILE A 582 -41.47 9.88 -7.44
CA ILE A 582 -41.83 11.15 -6.84
C ILE A 582 -41.20 11.23 -5.45
N GLN A 583 -40.58 12.35 -5.16
CA GLN A 583 -39.96 12.62 -3.86
C GLN A 583 -40.20 14.07 -3.45
N PRO A 584 -40.20 14.40 -2.15
CA PRO A 584 -40.21 15.79 -1.72
C PRO A 584 -39.07 16.57 -2.33
N MET A 585 -39.29 17.82 -2.69
CA MET A 585 -38.21 18.69 -3.09
C MET A 585 -37.29 18.93 -1.90
N ILE A 586 -36.02 18.62 -2.06
CA ILE A 586 -35.04 18.82 -1.00
C ILE A 586 -34.63 20.30 -1.02
N VAL A 587 -35.19 21.07 -0.11
CA VAL A 587 -34.92 22.50 0.04
C VAL A 587 -34.00 22.68 1.23
N LYS A 588 -32.70 22.73 0.97
CA LYS A 588 -31.65 23.02 1.96
C LYS A 588 -30.92 24.30 1.54
N PRO A 589 -31.25 25.48 2.11
CA PRO A 589 -30.67 26.78 1.68
C PRO A 589 -29.17 26.81 1.75
N ASN A 590 -28.59 26.09 2.72
CA ASN A 590 -27.14 25.99 2.93
C ASN A 590 -26.59 24.66 2.43
N GLY A 591 -27.36 23.91 1.61
CA GLY A 591 -26.97 22.59 1.13
C GLY A 591 -25.77 22.64 0.17
N ARG A 592 -24.79 21.76 0.38
CA ARG A 592 -23.70 21.47 -0.57
C ARG A 592 -24.04 20.17 -1.27
N GLU A 593 -23.95 20.16 -2.58
CA GLU A 593 -24.10 18.96 -3.40
C GLU A 593 -22.74 18.25 -3.49
N LEU A 594 -22.69 17.04 -2.99
CA LEU A 594 -21.52 16.18 -2.96
C LEU A 594 -21.79 14.90 -3.75
N MET A 595 -20.74 14.21 -4.11
CA MET A 595 -20.76 12.90 -4.74
C MET A 595 -19.99 11.90 -3.89
N VAL A 596 -20.58 10.71 -3.67
CA VAL A 596 -19.90 9.56 -3.10
C VAL A 596 -20.09 8.39 -4.04
N GLY A 597 -18.98 7.87 -4.57
CA GLY A 597 -18.99 6.78 -5.54
C GLY A 597 -18.19 5.57 -5.07
N VAL A 598 -18.52 4.42 -5.64
CA VAL A 598 -17.72 3.20 -5.59
C VAL A 598 -17.52 2.72 -7.02
N THR A 599 -16.28 2.37 -7.36
CA THR A 599 -15.96 1.74 -8.64
C THR A 599 -15.01 0.56 -8.38
N ASN A 600 -15.07 -0.45 -9.23
CA ASN A 600 -14.22 -1.62 -9.11
C ASN A 600 -13.00 -1.47 -10.04
N ASP A 601 -11.84 -1.18 -9.47
CA ASP A 601 -10.58 -1.14 -10.22
C ASP A 601 -10.15 -2.58 -10.57
N PRO A 602 -9.68 -2.84 -11.80
CA PRO A 602 -9.34 -4.19 -12.24
C PRO A 602 -8.13 -4.79 -11.49
N VAL A 603 -7.32 -3.96 -10.84
CA VAL A 603 -6.15 -4.38 -10.06
C VAL A 603 -6.47 -4.42 -8.57
N PHE A 604 -6.95 -3.32 -8.00
CA PHE A 604 -7.12 -3.15 -6.56
C PHE A 604 -8.52 -3.48 -6.05
N GLY A 605 -9.44 -3.91 -6.92
CA GLY A 605 -10.82 -4.14 -6.53
C GLY A 605 -11.57 -2.84 -6.22
N PRO A 606 -12.49 -2.83 -5.25
CA PRO A 606 -13.31 -1.66 -5.00
C PRO A 606 -12.51 -0.46 -4.47
N ILE A 607 -12.83 0.71 -5.01
CA ILE A 607 -12.30 2.02 -4.58
C ILE A 607 -13.46 2.96 -4.28
N ILE A 608 -13.30 3.79 -3.25
CA ILE A 608 -14.29 4.79 -2.84
C ILE A 608 -13.86 6.14 -3.36
N THR A 609 -14.78 6.85 -4.01
CA THR A 609 -14.58 8.19 -4.56
C THR A 609 -15.40 9.20 -3.78
N PHE A 610 -14.82 10.37 -3.50
CA PHE A 610 -15.50 11.53 -2.91
C PHE A 610 -15.20 12.78 -3.72
N GLY A 611 -16.19 13.67 -3.89
CA GLY A 611 -15.99 14.93 -4.62
C GLY A 611 -17.19 15.86 -4.61
N ALA A 612 -17.09 16.92 -5.41
CA ALA A 612 -18.21 17.81 -5.69
C ALA A 612 -19.30 17.05 -6.42
N GLY A 613 -20.58 17.28 -6.07
CA GLY A 613 -21.75 16.70 -6.71
C GLY A 613 -22.43 17.63 -7.72
N GLY A 614 -23.58 17.17 -8.23
CA GLY A 614 -24.39 17.91 -9.19
C GLY A 614 -24.03 17.64 -10.66
N THR A 615 -24.59 18.42 -11.58
CA THR A 615 -24.50 18.20 -13.03
C THR A 615 -23.15 18.57 -13.66
N THR A 616 -22.29 19.28 -12.95
CA THR A 616 -20.98 19.77 -13.43
C THR A 616 -19.81 18.88 -13.02
N VAL A 617 -20.05 17.78 -12.33
CA VAL A 617 -19.04 16.85 -11.81
C VAL A 617 -18.04 16.39 -12.87
N GLU A 618 -18.55 16.00 -14.04
CA GLU A 618 -17.72 15.49 -15.13
C GLU A 618 -16.77 16.54 -15.72
N ILE A 619 -17.14 17.82 -15.65
CA ILE A 619 -16.36 18.92 -16.18
C ILE A 619 -15.31 19.40 -15.16
N ILE A 620 -15.69 19.53 -13.90
CA ILE A 620 -14.82 20.05 -12.83
C ILE A 620 -13.81 19.00 -12.39
N ALA A 621 -14.18 17.71 -12.48
CA ALA A 621 -13.35 16.55 -12.08
C ALA A 621 -12.74 16.68 -10.67
N ASP A 622 -13.39 17.42 -9.76
CA ASP A 622 -12.98 17.58 -8.36
C ASP A 622 -13.32 16.31 -7.57
N ARG A 623 -12.41 15.34 -7.59
CA ARG A 623 -12.58 14.07 -6.91
C ARG A 623 -11.29 13.57 -6.30
N ALA A 624 -11.40 12.82 -5.21
CA ALA A 624 -10.33 12.05 -4.62
C ALA A 624 -10.80 10.60 -4.42
N VAL A 625 -9.85 9.66 -4.37
CA VAL A 625 -10.14 8.24 -4.22
C VAL A 625 -9.39 7.64 -3.04
N ALA A 626 -9.97 6.60 -2.43
CA ALA A 626 -9.35 5.85 -1.35
C ALA A 626 -9.69 4.36 -1.44
N LEU A 627 -8.77 3.51 -0.97
CA LEU A 627 -9.03 2.08 -0.84
C LEU A 627 -9.76 1.80 0.49
N PRO A 628 -10.88 1.06 0.46
CA PRO A 628 -11.49 0.55 1.68
C PRO A 628 -10.62 -0.55 2.31
N PRO A 629 -10.80 -0.83 3.62
CA PRO A 629 -11.74 -0.20 4.54
C PRO A 629 -11.26 1.18 5.04
N LEU A 630 -12.22 2.07 5.35
CA LEU A 630 -11.96 3.42 5.85
C LEU A 630 -12.22 3.54 7.36
N ASN A 631 -11.56 4.51 7.99
CA ASN A 631 -11.88 5.03 9.32
C ASN A 631 -11.97 6.56 9.28
N SER A 632 -12.31 7.20 10.40
CA SER A 632 -12.45 8.67 10.50
C SER A 632 -11.23 9.43 10.00
N PHE A 633 -10.01 8.95 10.28
CA PHE A 633 -8.79 9.60 9.81
C PHE A 633 -8.69 9.58 8.29
N LEU A 634 -8.92 8.42 7.68
CA LEU A 634 -8.85 8.21 6.23
C LEU A 634 -9.95 8.96 5.48
N VAL A 635 -11.15 9.04 6.05
CA VAL A 635 -12.25 9.84 5.50
C VAL A 635 -11.88 11.33 5.49
N LYS A 636 -11.34 11.84 6.59
CA LYS A 636 -10.88 13.24 6.69
C LYS A 636 -9.75 13.54 5.71
N ASP A 637 -8.82 12.60 5.54
CA ASP A 637 -7.74 12.74 4.55
C ASP A 637 -8.28 12.72 3.12
N LEU A 638 -9.21 11.83 2.79
CA LEU A 638 -9.87 11.78 1.48
C LEU A 638 -10.56 13.10 1.13
N ILE A 639 -11.36 13.63 2.07
CA ILE A 639 -12.07 14.92 1.89
C ILE A 639 -11.08 16.06 1.63
N LYS A 640 -9.99 16.15 2.40
CA LYS A 640 -8.97 17.22 2.26
C LYS A 640 -8.31 17.27 0.89
N HIS A 641 -8.30 16.17 0.13
CA HIS A 641 -7.72 16.12 -1.21
C HIS A 641 -8.66 16.65 -2.31
N THR A 642 -9.85 17.14 -1.97
CA THR A 642 -10.81 17.74 -2.91
C THR A 642 -10.87 19.25 -2.75
N HIS A 643 -11.18 19.96 -3.82
CA HIS A 643 -11.42 21.41 -3.78
C HIS A 643 -12.70 21.74 -3.02
N VAL A 644 -13.72 20.87 -3.10
CA VAL A 644 -14.99 21.05 -2.40
C VAL A 644 -14.83 21.08 -0.88
N ALA A 645 -13.76 20.52 -0.34
CA ALA A 645 -13.43 20.59 1.09
C ALA A 645 -13.41 22.05 1.62
N LYS A 646 -12.98 23.00 0.80
CA LYS A 646 -12.95 24.43 1.15
C LYS A 646 -14.34 25.02 1.37
N MET A 647 -15.39 24.39 0.83
CA MET A 647 -16.79 24.83 0.96
C MET A 647 -17.49 24.19 2.17
N LEU A 648 -16.91 23.18 2.81
CA LEU A 648 -17.53 22.44 3.92
C LEU A 648 -17.43 23.19 5.26
N GLY A 649 -16.47 24.08 5.41
CA GLY A 649 -16.33 24.99 6.54
C GLY A 649 -17.28 26.21 6.44
N ASN A 650 -16.96 27.27 7.18
CA ASN A 650 -17.56 28.58 6.99
C ASN A 650 -17.23 29.09 5.58
N PHE A 651 -18.24 29.21 4.72
CA PHE A 651 -18.07 29.66 3.34
C PHE A 651 -19.04 30.79 3.03
N ARG A 652 -18.52 32.01 2.84
CA ARG A 652 -19.33 33.23 2.68
C ARG A 652 -20.33 33.36 3.84
N ASN A 653 -21.63 33.40 3.54
CA ASN A 653 -22.72 33.49 4.54
C ASN A 653 -23.30 32.11 4.95
N MET A 654 -22.67 31.02 4.52
CA MET A 654 -23.15 29.66 4.84
C MET A 654 -22.39 29.11 6.05
N PRO A 655 -23.07 28.56 7.06
CA PRO A 655 -22.46 27.91 8.21
C PRO A 655 -21.67 26.65 7.81
N PRO A 656 -20.79 26.12 8.69
CA PRO A 656 -20.13 24.85 8.44
C PRO A 656 -21.14 23.73 8.37
N VAL A 657 -20.87 22.72 7.58
CA VAL A 657 -21.71 21.54 7.45
C VAL A 657 -21.56 20.58 8.63
N ASN A 658 -22.49 19.64 8.77
CA ASN A 658 -22.37 18.55 9.73
C ASN A 658 -21.36 17.51 9.22
N MET A 659 -20.11 17.68 9.60
CA MET A 659 -19.01 16.77 9.21
C MET A 659 -19.16 15.35 9.76
N GLU A 660 -19.77 15.18 10.93
CA GLU A 660 -20.01 13.86 11.54
C GLU A 660 -21.01 13.04 10.70
N ALA A 661 -22.04 13.70 10.17
CA ALA A 661 -22.99 13.06 9.28
C ALA A 661 -22.35 12.61 7.96
N LEU A 662 -21.46 13.43 7.38
CA LEU A 662 -20.71 13.05 6.19
C LEU A 662 -19.77 11.89 6.46
N GLU A 663 -19.01 11.96 7.54
CA GLU A 663 -18.11 10.90 7.98
C GLU A 663 -18.86 9.57 8.17
N SER A 664 -20.03 9.61 8.81
CA SER A 664 -20.87 8.43 9.00
C SER A 664 -21.26 7.80 7.66
N VAL A 665 -21.70 8.59 6.68
CA VAL A 665 -22.05 8.06 5.34
C VAL A 665 -20.84 7.39 4.69
N MET A 666 -19.67 8.02 4.71
CA MET A 666 -18.44 7.47 4.11
C MET A 666 -18.03 6.16 4.77
N LEU A 667 -18.16 6.04 6.09
CA LEU A 667 -17.88 4.82 6.83
C LEU A 667 -18.89 3.71 6.50
N ARG A 668 -20.18 4.04 6.36
CA ARG A 668 -21.23 3.08 5.93
C ARG A 668 -21.02 2.59 4.51
N VAL A 669 -20.62 3.48 3.59
CA VAL A 669 -20.23 3.07 2.23
C VAL A 669 -19.03 2.12 2.27
N SER A 670 -18.03 2.41 3.10
CA SER A 670 -16.87 1.53 3.28
C SER A 670 -17.26 0.15 3.82
N GLU A 671 -18.17 0.10 4.80
CA GLU A 671 -18.71 -1.15 5.36
C GLU A 671 -19.51 -1.93 4.31
N MET A 672 -20.36 -1.24 3.55
CA MET A 672 -21.14 -1.84 2.44
C MET A 672 -20.24 -2.51 1.42
N VAL A 673 -19.17 -1.87 1.01
CA VAL A 673 -18.18 -2.40 0.06
C VAL A 673 -17.49 -3.65 0.61
N CYS A 674 -17.15 -3.67 1.89
CA CYS A 674 -16.53 -4.84 2.53
C CYS A 674 -17.49 -6.04 2.59
N GLU A 675 -18.78 -5.81 2.88
CA GLU A 675 -19.74 -6.86 3.15
C GLU A 675 -20.49 -7.38 1.92
N LEU A 676 -20.49 -6.61 0.82
CA LEU A 676 -21.23 -6.90 -0.41
C LEU A 676 -20.25 -7.06 -1.60
N PRO A 677 -19.60 -8.21 -1.78
CA PRO A 677 -18.68 -8.45 -2.88
C PRO A 677 -19.32 -8.37 -4.28
N MET A 678 -20.65 -8.49 -4.36
CA MET A 678 -21.44 -8.36 -5.60
C MET A 678 -21.61 -6.90 -6.06
N LEU A 679 -21.26 -5.91 -5.22
CA LEU A 679 -21.33 -4.49 -5.54
C LEU A 679 -20.17 -4.10 -6.47
N MET A 680 -20.50 -3.72 -7.71
CA MET A 680 -19.49 -3.35 -8.72
C MET A 680 -19.28 -1.86 -8.84
N GLU A 681 -20.40 -1.12 -8.88
CA GLU A 681 -20.39 0.34 -8.96
C GLU A 681 -21.52 0.91 -8.09
N MET A 682 -21.27 2.04 -7.51
CA MET A 682 -22.28 2.85 -6.83
C MET A 682 -21.98 4.33 -7.07
N ASP A 683 -23.04 5.10 -7.31
CA ASP A 683 -22.96 6.56 -7.39
C ASP A 683 -24.11 7.17 -6.59
N ILE A 684 -23.77 7.89 -5.54
CA ILE A 684 -24.71 8.71 -4.75
C ILE A 684 -24.51 10.15 -5.20
N ASN A 685 -25.36 10.65 -6.07
CA ASN A 685 -25.21 11.98 -6.66
C ASN A 685 -26.57 12.61 -7.03
N PRO A 686 -26.98 13.71 -6.36
CA PRO A 686 -26.24 14.38 -5.28
C PRO A 686 -26.49 13.78 -3.89
N LEU A 687 -25.45 13.82 -3.08
CA LEU A 687 -25.53 13.73 -1.63
C LEU A 687 -25.60 15.15 -1.07
N ILE A 688 -26.73 15.56 -0.52
CA ILE A 688 -26.95 16.93 -0.06
C ILE A 688 -26.62 17.03 1.43
N LEU A 689 -25.66 17.91 1.76
CA LEU A 689 -25.14 18.10 3.11
C LEU A 689 -25.29 19.55 3.57
N ASP A 690 -25.84 19.78 4.75
CA ASP A 690 -25.92 21.08 5.42
C ASP A 690 -25.50 20.99 6.90
N GLU A 691 -25.74 22.04 7.69
CA GLU A 691 -25.45 22.10 9.12
C GLU A 691 -26.31 21.12 9.95
N LYS A 692 -27.41 20.63 9.42
CA LYS A 692 -28.39 19.75 10.11
C LYS A 692 -28.09 18.27 9.85
N GLY A 693 -27.49 17.95 8.70
CA GLY A 693 -27.20 16.57 8.35
C GLY A 693 -27.11 16.32 6.84
N VAL A 694 -27.17 15.07 6.46
CA VAL A 694 -26.93 14.57 5.11
C VAL A 694 -28.16 13.85 4.58
N LEU A 695 -28.38 13.90 3.24
CA LEU A 695 -29.47 13.19 2.57
C LEU A 695 -29.06 12.79 1.15
N ALA A 696 -29.13 11.51 0.81
CA ALA A 696 -28.95 11.02 -0.55
C ALA A 696 -30.23 11.28 -1.37
N ALA A 697 -30.12 12.13 -2.37
CA ALA A 697 -31.26 12.49 -3.24
C ALA A 697 -31.45 11.50 -4.38
N ASP A 698 -30.36 10.94 -4.90
CA ASP A 698 -30.39 9.91 -5.94
C ASP A 698 -29.24 8.90 -5.69
N ALA A 699 -29.44 7.67 -6.15
CA ALA A 699 -28.45 6.63 -6.07
C ALA A 699 -28.60 5.66 -7.25
N ARG A 700 -27.46 5.29 -7.82
CA ARG A 700 -27.35 4.25 -8.84
C ARG A 700 -26.39 3.18 -8.36
N ILE A 701 -26.82 1.91 -8.48
CA ILE A 701 -26.00 0.77 -8.01
C ILE A 701 -25.96 -0.30 -9.11
N MET A 702 -24.76 -0.76 -9.43
CA MET A 702 -24.53 -1.91 -10.31
C MET A 702 -24.01 -3.09 -9.52
N VAL A 703 -24.51 -4.28 -9.86
CA VAL A 703 -24.20 -5.53 -9.18
C VAL A 703 -23.87 -6.63 -10.17
N GLU A 704 -23.04 -7.58 -9.76
CA GLU A 704 -22.67 -8.73 -10.59
C GLU A 704 -22.58 -10.01 -9.76
N VAL A 705 -22.90 -11.14 -10.41
CA VAL A 705 -22.74 -12.46 -9.78
C VAL A 705 -21.24 -12.72 -9.57
N ARG A 706 -20.86 -13.01 -8.34
CA ARG A 706 -19.54 -13.52 -8.02
C ARG A 706 -19.64 -14.98 -7.55
N PRO A 707 -18.70 -15.86 -7.95
CA PRO A 707 -18.66 -17.22 -7.43
C PRO A 707 -18.44 -17.18 -5.90
N PRO A 708 -19.00 -18.13 -5.15
CA PRO A 708 -18.73 -18.25 -3.73
C PRO A 708 -17.23 -18.44 -3.50
N SER A 709 -16.63 -17.64 -2.62
CA SER A 709 -15.26 -17.79 -2.17
C SER A 709 -15.22 -18.25 -0.72
N ALA A 710 -14.22 -19.08 -0.39
CA ALA A 710 -13.94 -19.46 0.99
C ALA A 710 -13.44 -18.25 1.81
N ASP A 711 -12.80 -17.26 1.17
CA ASP A 711 -12.38 -16.03 1.81
C ASP A 711 -13.43 -14.92 1.61
N ARG A 712 -14.10 -14.54 2.70
CA ARG A 712 -15.16 -13.51 2.72
C ARG A 712 -14.74 -12.19 2.06
N TYR A 713 -13.46 -11.83 2.15
CA TYR A 713 -12.92 -10.54 1.71
C TYR A 713 -11.94 -10.66 0.54
N GLU A 714 -12.05 -11.74 -0.26
CA GLU A 714 -11.16 -11.96 -1.41
C GLU A 714 -11.18 -10.81 -2.44
N HIS A 715 -12.30 -10.09 -2.54
CA HIS A 715 -12.46 -8.94 -3.44
C HIS A 715 -11.72 -7.67 -2.97
N MET A 716 -11.16 -7.66 -1.75
CA MET A 716 -10.53 -6.50 -1.14
C MET A 716 -9.01 -6.56 -1.28
N ALA A 717 -8.37 -5.46 -1.71
CA ALA A 717 -6.91 -5.35 -1.72
C ALA A 717 -6.31 -5.22 -0.30
N ILE A 718 -7.09 -4.72 0.67
CA ILE A 718 -6.70 -4.63 2.08
C ILE A 718 -7.73 -5.41 2.88
N TYR A 719 -7.28 -6.38 3.66
CA TYR A 719 -8.16 -7.21 4.48
C TYR A 719 -8.76 -6.39 5.63
N PRO A 720 -10.09 -6.29 5.76
CA PRO A 720 -10.71 -5.55 6.85
C PRO A 720 -10.55 -6.28 8.19
N TYR A 721 -10.81 -5.58 9.30
CA TYR A 721 -10.84 -6.20 10.61
C TYR A 721 -11.91 -7.30 10.66
N PRO A 722 -11.54 -8.55 11.00
CA PRO A 722 -12.49 -9.67 10.96
C PRO A 722 -13.41 -9.70 12.20
N ALA A 723 -14.33 -8.74 12.29
CA ALA A 723 -15.24 -8.57 13.42
C ALA A 723 -16.12 -9.80 13.71
N HIS A 724 -16.41 -10.61 12.69
CA HIS A 724 -17.18 -11.86 12.82
C HIS A 724 -16.47 -12.94 13.67
N LEU A 725 -15.18 -12.80 13.93
CA LEU A 725 -14.39 -13.70 14.78
C LEU A 725 -14.45 -13.32 16.27
N VAL A 726 -15.12 -12.23 16.63
CA VAL A 726 -15.32 -11.84 18.03
C VAL A 726 -16.28 -12.83 18.68
N SER A 727 -15.88 -13.42 19.80
CA SER A 727 -16.69 -14.39 20.52
C SER A 727 -16.56 -14.19 22.03
N ASN A 728 -17.65 -14.39 22.75
CA ASN A 728 -17.67 -14.37 24.22
C ASN A 728 -17.54 -15.80 24.74
N TRP A 729 -16.79 -15.96 25.79
CA TRP A 729 -16.57 -17.22 26.48
C TRP A 729 -16.53 -17.00 27.98
N GLN A 730 -17.07 -17.94 28.74
CA GLN A 730 -17.08 -17.87 30.19
C GLN A 730 -16.12 -18.92 30.78
N LEU A 731 -15.25 -18.49 31.67
CA LEU A 731 -14.37 -19.36 32.45
C LEU A 731 -15.17 -20.20 33.42
N ALA A 732 -14.56 -21.29 33.93
CA ALA A 732 -15.22 -22.17 34.91
C ALA A 732 -15.57 -21.48 36.24
N ASP A 733 -14.94 -20.37 36.59
CA ASP A 733 -15.21 -19.52 37.75
C ASP A 733 -16.30 -18.47 37.50
N GLY A 734 -16.90 -18.45 36.31
CA GLY A 734 -17.95 -17.50 35.92
C GLY A 734 -17.43 -16.20 35.32
N THR A 735 -16.12 -16.01 35.16
CA THR A 735 -15.54 -14.81 34.56
C THR A 735 -15.84 -14.75 33.05
N ASP A 736 -16.41 -13.66 32.57
CA ASP A 736 -16.66 -13.43 31.18
C ASP A 736 -15.38 -12.97 30.48
N VAL A 737 -15.05 -13.60 29.36
CA VAL A 737 -13.87 -13.34 28.54
C VAL A 737 -14.30 -13.11 27.09
N THR A 738 -13.87 -12.02 26.50
CA THR A 738 -14.03 -11.78 25.05
C THR A 738 -12.78 -12.23 24.32
N ILE A 739 -12.93 -13.14 23.36
CA ILE A 739 -11.88 -13.53 22.43
C ILE A 739 -12.11 -12.76 21.13
N ARG A 740 -11.12 -11.98 20.72
CA ARG A 740 -11.20 -11.14 19.54
C ARG A 740 -9.88 -11.03 18.78
N PRO A 741 -9.89 -10.75 17.48
CA PRO A 741 -8.68 -10.38 16.77
C PRO A 741 -8.01 -9.15 17.40
N ILE A 742 -6.68 -9.13 17.39
CA ILE A 742 -5.88 -8.02 17.90
C ILE A 742 -6.11 -6.77 17.05
N ARG A 743 -5.99 -5.58 17.66
CA ARG A 743 -6.15 -4.26 17.01
C ARG A 743 -4.88 -3.43 17.16
N PRO A 744 -4.63 -2.44 16.29
CA PRO A 744 -3.52 -1.51 16.50
C PRO A 744 -3.56 -0.75 17.81
N GLU A 745 -4.77 -0.45 18.31
CA GLU A 745 -5.00 0.26 19.58
C GLU A 745 -4.56 -0.56 20.80
N ASP A 746 -4.39 -1.88 20.64
CA ASP A 746 -4.01 -2.80 21.73
C ASP A 746 -2.52 -2.69 22.12
N VAL A 747 -1.75 -1.75 21.57
CA VAL A 747 -0.32 -1.56 21.86
C VAL A 747 -0.03 -1.52 23.34
N TRP A 748 -0.81 -0.74 24.12
CA TRP A 748 -0.64 -0.62 25.55
C TRP A 748 -1.07 -1.88 26.28
N LEU A 749 -2.13 -2.52 25.82
CA LEU A 749 -2.65 -3.77 26.38
C LEU A 749 -1.60 -4.90 26.27
N VAL A 750 -1.02 -5.07 25.07
CA VAL A 750 0.05 -6.05 24.80
C VAL A 750 1.31 -5.76 25.60
N GLN A 751 1.70 -4.48 25.73
CA GLN A 751 2.87 -4.11 26.50
C GLN A 751 2.69 -4.42 28.01
N ASP A 752 1.54 -4.06 28.55
CA ASP A 752 1.20 -4.36 29.95
C ASP A 752 1.12 -5.88 30.18
N PHE A 753 0.50 -6.61 29.28
CA PHE A 753 0.44 -8.07 29.34
C PHE A 753 1.84 -8.69 29.42
N VAL A 754 2.75 -8.30 28.51
CA VAL A 754 4.12 -8.86 28.49
C VAL A 754 4.91 -8.47 29.74
N LYS A 755 4.77 -7.25 30.26
CA LYS A 755 5.42 -6.83 31.51
C LYS A 755 4.97 -7.66 32.73
N ASN A 756 3.68 -8.03 32.75
CA ASN A 756 3.08 -8.76 33.88
C ASN A 756 3.28 -10.28 33.80
N LEU A 757 3.85 -10.82 32.73
CA LEU A 757 4.23 -12.23 32.64
C LEU A 757 5.44 -12.54 33.55
N SER A 758 5.49 -13.74 34.09
CA SER A 758 6.68 -14.25 34.79
C SER A 758 7.88 -14.32 33.83
N GLU A 759 9.09 -14.27 34.37
CA GLU A 759 10.32 -14.41 33.59
C GLU A 759 10.33 -15.73 32.79
N GLU A 760 9.85 -16.81 33.39
CA GLU A 760 9.70 -18.11 32.76
C GLU A 760 8.73 -18.06 31.55
N ALA A 761 7.57 -17.41 31.70
CA ALA A 761 6.58 -17.29 30.65
C ALA A 761 7.12 -16.45 29.48
N ARG A 762 7.82 -15.35 29.77
CA ARG A 762 8.51 -14.55 28.77
C ARG A 762 9.59 -15.33 28.04
N TYR A 763 10.43 -16.06 28.76
CA TYR A 763 11.47 -16.90 28.17
C TYR A 763 10.88 -17.99 27.27
N PHE A 764 9.82 -18.68 27.69
CA PHE A 764 9.16 -19.68 26.88
C PHE A 764 8.49 -19.09 25.62
N ARG A 765 8.05 -17.82 25.67
CA ARG A 765 7.42 -17.16 24.54
C ARG A 765 8.42 -16.61 23.52
N PHE A 766 9.51 -16.01 23.99
CA PHE A 766 10.46 -15.29 23.14
C PHE A 766 11.77 -16.02 22.92
N MET A 767 12.01 -17.14 23.61
CA MET A 767 13.25 -17.92 23.61
C MET A 767 14.50 -17.08 23.94
N LYS A 768 14.28 -15.93 24.59
CA LYS A 768 15.33 -14.99 25.04
C LYS A 768 14.81 -14.18 26.23
N SER A 769 15.71 -13.56 27.00
CA SER A 769 15.32 -12.63 28.06
C SER A 769 14.75 -11.35 27.45
N VAL A 770 13.49 -11.04 27.77
CA VAL A 770 12.76 -9.85 27.31
C VAL A 770 12.00 -9.29 28.51
N GLU A 771 12.33 -8.08 28.96
CA GLU A 771 11.58 -7.41 30.02
C GLU A 771 10.37 -6.64 29.50
N GLN A 772 10.55 -5.99 28.33
CA GLN A 772 9.52 -5.25 27.63
C GLN A 772 9.74 -5.31 26.12
N LEU A 773 8.68 -5.16 25.36
CA LEU A 773 8.76 -5.12 23.91
C LEU A 773 9.25 -3.75 23.43
N SER A 774 10.12 -3.73 22.43
CA SER A 774 10.48 -2.49 21.74
C SER A 774 9.29 -1.96 20.93
N GLU A 775 9.26 -0.66 20.63
CA GLU A 775 8.21 -0.05 19.80
C GLU A 775 8.03 -0.78 18.47
N THR A 776 9.12 -1.17 17.83
CA THR A 776 9.09 -1.93 16.56
C THR A 776 8.40 -3.29 16.72
N LEU A 777 8.64 -3.99 17.82
CA LEU A 777 7.97 -5.28 18.11
C LEU A 777 6.50 -5.09 18.47
N LEU A 778 6.15 -4.04 19.19
CA LEU A 778 4.75 -3.70 19.49
C LEU A 778 3.96 -3.44 18.22
N VAL A 779 4.48 -2.61 17.33
CA VAL A 779 3.88 -2.34 16.01
C VAL A 779 3.72 -3.65 15.23
N ARG A 780 4.75 -4.49 15.18
CA ARG A 780 4.70 -5.78 14.49
C ARG A 780 3.66 -6.74 15.07
N PHE A 781 3.43 -6.70 16.39
CA PHE A 781 2.49 -7.61 17.04
C PHE A 781 1.04 -7.14 16.98
N THR A 782 0.78 -5.84 16.92
CA THR A 782 -0.56 -5.28 16.94
C THR A 782 -1.10 -4.88 15.56
N GLN A 783 -0.20 -4.52 14.64
CA GLN A 783 -0.58 -4.08 13.29
C GLN A 783 -0.32 -5.21 12.28
N ILE A 784 -1.08 -6.28 12.38
CA ILE A 784 -0.94 -7.45 11.52
C ILE A 784 -1.75 -7.31 10.22
N ASP A 785 -1.38 -8.06 9.22
CA ASP A 785 -2.19 -8.28 8.04
C ASP A 785 -3.02 -9.56 8.22
N TYR A 786 -4.32 -9.42 8.43
CA TYR A 786 -5.21 -10.57 8.65
C TYR A 786 -5.30 -11.53 7.46
N SER A 787 -4.79 -11.15 6.28
CA SER A 787 -4.67 -12.07 5.16
C SER A 787 -3.56 -13.10 5.33
N ARG A 788 -2.47 -12.73 6.03
CA ARG A 788 -1.24 -13.53 6.20
C ARG A 788 -1.01 -13.97 7.65
N GLU A 789 -1.53 -13.21 8.59
CA GLU A 789 -1.36 -13.45 10.01
C GLU A 789 -2.71 -13.37 10.69
N MET A 790 -2.88 -14.14 11.75
CA MET A 790 -4.00 -14.01 12.66
C MET A 790 -3.47 -13.97 14.08
N ALA A 791 -3.96 -13.03 14.87
CA ALA A 791 -3.71 -13.00 16.30
C ALA A 791 -5.04 -12.80 17.03
N LEU A 792 -5.37 -13.72 17.93
CA LEU A 792 -6.52 -13.65 18.81
C LEU A 792 -6.05 -13.33 20.23
N ILE A 793 -6.61 -12.29 20.82
CA ILE A 793 -6.42 -11.96 22.23
C ILE A 793 -7.67 -12.31 23.02
N ALA A 794 -7.46 -12.77 24.25
CA ALA A 794 -8.50 -12.97 25.24
C ALA A 794 -8.44 -11.81 26.22
N VAL A 795 -9.52 -11.05 26.33
CA VAL A 795 -9.59 -9.87 27.21
C VAL A 795 -10.74 -10.00 28.21
N ARG A 796 -10.54 -9.43 29.39
CA ARG A 796 -11.55 -9.26 30.43
C ARG A 796 -11.74 -7.78 30.70
N ASN A 797 -12.98 -7.36 30.90
CA ASN A 797 -13.30 -5.99 31.30
C ASN A 797 -13.19 -5.85 32.84
N GLU A 798 -12.40 -4.89 33.30
CA GLU A 798 -12.34 -4.44 34.69
C GLU A 798 -12.72 -2.95 34.74
N GLY A 799 -14.00 -2.69 35.00
CA GLY A 799 -14.55 -1.34 34.83
C GLY A 799 -14.45 -0.86 33.38
N ASP A 800 -13.83 0.29 33.15
CA ASP A 800 -13.65 0.88 31.80
C ASP A 800 -12.36 0.41 31.09
N LYS A 801 -11.62 -0.57 31.67
CA LYS A 801 -10.37 -1.05 31.08
C LYS A 801 -10.48 -2.51 30.66
N GLU A 802 -9.95 -2.83 29.49
CA GLU A 802 -9.68 -4.21 29.09
C GLU A 802 -8.32 -4.66 29.66
N ILE A 803 -8.25 -5.92 30.10
CA ILE A 803 -7.04 -6.60 30.55
C ILE A 803 -6.84 -7.83 29.68
N GLU A 804 -5.65 -7.97 29.10
CA GLU A 804 -5.29 -9.14 28.29
C GLU A 804 -4.93 -10.32 29.21
N LEU A 805 -5.58 -11.45 28.93
CA LEU A 805 -5.39 -12.71 29.67
C LEU A 805 -4.56 -13.73 28.88
N GLY A 806 -4.43 -13.53 27.58
CA GLY A 806 -3.64 -14.40 26.73
C GLY A 806 -3.79 -14.07 25.25
N VAL A 807 -2.81 -14.48 24.47
CA VAL A 807 -2.78 -14.29 23.02
C VAL A 807 -2.30 -15.56 22.34
N THR A 808 -2.96 -15.88 21.22
CA THR A 808 -2.49 -16.85 20.25
C THR A 808 -2.40 -16.21 18.89
N ARG A 809 -1.41 -16.63 18.08
CA ARG A 809 -1.25 -16.14 16.71
C ARG A 809 -0.72 -17.22 15.80
N TYR A 810 -1.00 -17.06 14.50
CA TYR A 810 -0.22 -17.71 13.47
C TYR A 810 0.27 -16.70 12.44
N ALA A 811 1.36 -17.06 11.76
CA ALA A 811 1.81 -16.44 10.53
C ALA A 811 1.89 -17.52 9.45
N ILE A 812 1.33 -17.25 8.26
CA ILE A 812 1.38 -18.19 7.12
C ILE A 812 2.83 -18.26 6.63
N ASN A 813 3.31 -19.47 6.44
CA ASN A 813 4.63 -19.71 5.88
C ASN A 813 4.67 -19.34 4.39
N PRO A 814 5.86 -19.09 3.83
CA PRO A 814 5.99 -18.71 2.43
C PRO A 814 5.48 -19.75 1.42
N ASP A 815 5.22 -21.00 1.84
CA ASP A 815 4.59 -22.04 1.01
C ASP A 815 3.09 -21.78 0.74
N GLY A 816 2.47 -20.84 1.48
CA GLY A 816 1.05 -20.53 1.39
C GLY A 816 0.11 -21.62 1.91
N GLU A 817 0.63 -22.78 2.33
CA GLU A 817 -0.12 -23.96 2.73
C GLU A 817 -0.01 -24.29 4.21
N SER A 818 1.06 -23.84 4.87
CA SER A 818 1.30 -24.07 6.29
C SER A 818 1.40 -22.75 7.07
N CYS A 819 1.26 -22.82 8.40
CA CYS A 819 1.47 -21.66 9.26
C CYS A 819 2.19 -22.03 10.55
N GLU A 820 3.00 -21.09 11.06
CA GLU A 820 3.68 -21.21 12.35
C GLU A 820 2.87 -20.50 13.43
N PHE A 821 2.55 -21.21 14.54
CA PHE A 821 1.80 -20.62 15.64
C PHE A 821 2.67 -20.21 16.81
N ALA A 822 2.11 -19.32 17.64
CA ALA A 822 2.63 -19.01 18.95
C ALA A 822 1.47 -18.75 19.94
N LEU A 823 1.63 -19.18 21.19
CA LEU A 823 0.65 -19.04 22.24
C LEU A 823 1.32 -18.60 23.54
N VAL A 824 0.69 -17.69 24.27
CA VAL A 824 1.02 -17.39 25.66
C VAL A 824 -0.25 -17.00 26.41
N VAL A 825 -0.37 -17.40 27.67
CA VAL A 825 -1.45 -17.02 28.58
C VAL A 825 -0.85 -16.46 29.86
N ALA A 826 -1.56 -15.56 30.55
CA ALA A 826 -1.17 -15.01 31.81
C ALA A 826 -0.94 -16.15 32.85
N ASP A 827 0.02 -15.97 33.75
CA ASP A 827 0.34 -17.00 34.75
C ASP A 827 -0.88 -17.37 35.59
N SER A 828 -1.75 -16.39 35.90
CA SER A 828 -3.02 -16.59 36.64
C SER A 828 -4.05 -17.43 35.84
N MET A 829 -3.91 -17.52 34.52
CA MET A 829 -4.83 -18.25 33.65
C MET A 829 -4.34 -19.66 33.30
N ARG A 830 -3.20 -20.09 33.87
CA ARG A 830 -2.70 -21.45 33.65
C ARG A 830 -3.67 -22.48 34.27
N GLY A 831 -4.04 -23.49 33.50
CA GLY A 831 -4.94 -24.55 33.92
C GLY A 831 -6.43 -24.25 33.80
N THR A 832 -6.86 -23.02 33.44
CA THR A 832 -8.28 -22.63 33.31
C THR A 832 -8.92 -23.12 31.99
N GLY A 833 -8.14 -23.64 31.08
CA GLY A 833 -8.61 -24.03 29.72
C GLY A 833 -8.46 -22.95 28.66
N LEU A 834 -8.05 -21.71 29.02
CA LEU A 834 -7.94 -20.59 28.09
C LEU A 834 -7.00 -20.89 26.92
N GLY A 835 -5.82 -21.47 27.16
CA GLY A 835 -4.88 -21.84 26.10
C GLY A 835 -5.44 -22.86 25.12
N HIS A 836 -6.26 -23.81 25.59
CA HIS A 836 -6.94 -24.79 24.74
C HIS A 836 -7.98 -24.07 23.86
N LYS A 837 -8.80 -23.20 24.46
CA LYS A 837 -9.84 -22.44 23.74
C LYS A 837 -9.24 -21.55 22.64
N LEU A 838 -8.18 -20.81 22.97
CA LEU A 838 -7.47 -19.94 22.03
C LEU A 838 -6.88 -20.73 20.85
N MET A 839 -6.20 -21.87 21.13
CA MET A 839 -5.62 -22.69 20.06
C MET A 839 -6.69 -23.34 19.19
N THR A 840 -7.80 -23.82 19.76
CA THR A 840 -8.90 -24.38 18.98
C THR A 840 -9.49 -23.34 18.04
N ALA A 841 -9.76 -22.12 18.55
CA ALA A 841 -10.25 -21.01 17.70
C ALA A 841 -9.26 -20.66 16.58
N LEU A 842 -7.96 -20.64 16.88
CA LEU A 842 -6.93 -20.37 15.88
C LEU A 842 -6.87 -21.46 14.79
N MET A 843 -6.95 -22.74 15.19
CA MET A 843 -6.97 -23.88 14.27
C MET A 843 -8.21 -23.85 13.37
N ASP A 844 -9.37 -23.49 13.90
CA ASP A 844 -10.61 -23.40 13.12
C ASP A 844 -10.52 -22.28 12.07
N ILE A 845 -9.91 -21.14 12.41
CA ILE A 845 -9.64 -20.05 11.45
C ILE A 845 -8.65 -20.53 10.36
N ALA A 846 -7.60 -21.25 10.74
CA ALA A 846 -6.62 -21.79 9.80
C ALA A 846 -7.28 -22.78 8.81
N ARG A 847 -8.16 -23.66 9.29
CA ARG A 847 -8.96 -24.60 8.45
C ARG A 847 -9.87 -23.83 7.49
N THR A 848 -10.61 -22.86 7.99
CA THR A 848 -11.52 -22.03 7.17
C THR A 848 -10.76 -21.30 6.06
N LYS A 849 -9.49 -20.93 6.34
CA LYS A 849 -8.60 -20.29 5.37
C LYS A 849 -7.96 -21.25 4.36
N GLY A 850 -8.20 -22.58 4.51
CA GLY A 850 -7.68 -23.61 3.62
C GLY A 850 -6.22 -24.00 3.87
N LEU A 851 -5.66 -23.64 5.03
CA LEU A 851 -4.31 -24.07 5.40
C LEU A 851 -4.30 -25.57 5.71
N LYS A 852 -3.26 -26.25 5.26
CA LYS A 852 -3.12 -27.72 5.37
C LYS A 852 -2.44 -28.14 6.67
N ARG A 853 -1.58 -27.28 7.24
CA ARG A 853 -0.78 -27.60 8.43
C ARG A 853 -0.59 -26.38 9.33
N ILE A 854 -0.60 -26.62 10.62
CA ILE A 854 -0.15 -25.69 11.64
C ILE A 854 1.00 -26.31 12.44
N GLU A 855 2.08 -25.57 12.59
CA GLU A 855 3.31 -26.04 13.22
C GLU A 855 3.89 -24.99 14.18
N GLY A 856 4.84 -25.38 15.02
CA GLY A 856 5.51 -24.47 15.94
C GLY A 856 6.70 -25.10 16.64
N GLU A 857 7.52 -24.28 17.26
CA GLU A 857 8.68 -24.67 18.04
C GLU A 857 8.39 -24.55 19.54
N VAL A 858 8.69 -25.60 20.30
CA VAL A 858 8.46 -25.63 21.76
C VAL A 858 9.74 -26.10 22.45
N LEU A 859 10.20 -25.35 23.45
CA LEU A 859 11.33 -25.74 24.28
C LEU A 859 11.03 -27.06 25.02
N LYS A 860 11.99 -27.99 25.08
CA LYS A 860 11.81 -29.30 25.72
C LYS A 860 11.40 -29.22 27.20
N ASN A 861 11.82 -28.18 27.90
CA ASN A 861 11.49 -27.95 29.30
C ASN A 861 10.11 -27.30 29.51
N ASN A 862 9.41 -26.85 28.43
CA ASN A 862 8.06 -26.35 28.52
C ASN A 862 7.04 -27.50 28.54
N ALA A 863 7.00 -28.25 29.65
CA ALA A 863 6.14 -29.43 29.80
C ALA A 863 4.63 -29.10 29.68
N SER A 864 4.21 -27.90 30.12
CA SER A 864 2.81 -27.46 30.06
C SER A 864 2.36 -27.26 28.60
N MET A 865 3.16 -26.63 27.77
CA MET A 865 2.87 -26.43 26.33
C MET A 865 2.86 -27.78 25.59
N LEU A 866 3.85 -28.65 25.83
CA LEU A 866 3.90 -29.98 25.22
C LEU A 866 2.69 -30.85 25.58
N LYS A 867 2.20 -30.78 26.83
CA LYS A 867 0.97 -31.46 27.27
C LYS A 867 -0.26 -30.90 26.55
N LEU A 868 -0.34 -29.58 26.37
CA LEU A 868 -1.42 -28.93 25.61
C LEU A 868 -1.41 -29.38 24.14
N MET A 869 -0.25 -29.36 23.49
CA MET A 869 -0.09 -29.78 22.10
C MET A 869 -0.53 -31.24 21.90
N LYS A 870 -0.09 -32.14 22.79
CA LYS A 870 -0.53 -33.54 22.76
C LYS A 870 -2.05 -33.68 22.91
N ARG A 871 -2.67 -32.90 23.80
CA ARG A 871 -4.12 -32.90 24.01
C ARG A 871 -4.91 -32.37 22.79
N LEU A 872 -4.32 -31.47 22.03
CA LEU A 872 -4.87 -30.93 20.77
C LEU A 872 -4.58 -31.82 19.56
N GLY A 873 -3.86 -32.92 19.72
CA GLY A 873 -3.58 -33.89 18.66
C GLY A 873 -2.29 -33.60 17.87
N PHE A 874 -1.45 -32.67 18.30
CA PHE A 874 -0.18 -32.37 17.64
C PHE A 874 0.81 -33.54 17.78
N SER A 875 1.50 -33.85 16.67
CA SER A 875 2.71 -34.68 16.65
C SER A 875 3.92 -33.87 17.09
N ALA A 876 4.93 -34.51 17.70
CA ALA A 876 6.14 -33.83 18.15
C ALA A 876 7.40 -34.59 17.72
N SER A 877 8.38 -33.88 17.16
CA SER A 877 9.72 -34.40 16.81
C SER A 877 10.81 -33.52 17.42
N VAL A 878 12.03 -34.04 17.57
CA VAL A 878 13.18 -33.24 18.01
C VAL A 878 13.66 -32.41 16.84
N ASN A 879 13.93 -31.09 17.06
CA ASN A 879 14.49 -30.24 16.04
C ASN A 879 15.91 -30.75 15.66
N PRO A 880 16.18 -30.95 14.35
CA PRO A 880 17.48 -31.47 13.90
C PRO A 880 18.65 -30.51 14.15
N GLU A 881 18.37 -29.20 14.19
CA GLU A 881 19.40 -28.14 14.34
C GLU A 881 19.64 -27.76 15.80
N ASP A 882 18.60 -27.86 16.66
CA ASP A 882 18.68 -27.55 18.08
C ASP A 882 17.99 -28.62 18.94
N GLY A 883 18.78 -29.47 19.54
CA GLY A 883 18.31 -30.53 20.43
C GLY A 883 17.53 -30.05 21.66
N SER A 884 17.51 -28.76 22.02
CA SER A 884 16.72 -28.17 23.12
C SER A 884 15.29 -27.86 22.73
N ILE A 885 14.96 -27.92 21.43
CA ILE A 885 13.66 -27.60 20.83
C ILE A 885 12.94 -28.87 20.32
N LYS A 886 11.63 -28.89 20.43
CA LYS A 886 10.74 -29.82 19.74
C LYS A 886 9.89 -29.08 18.70
N ASN A 887 9.89 -29.58 17.49
CA ASN A 887 8.96 -29.17 16.46
C ASN A 887 7.64 -29.91 16.69
N VAL A 888 6.55 -29.16 16.81
CA VAL A 888 5.19 -29.68 16.95
C VAL A 888 4.38 -29.30 15.74
N TYR A 889 3.55 -30.22 15.21
CA TYR A 889 2.72 -29.97 14.06
C TYR A 889 1.45 -30.82 14.06
N ILE A 890 0.43 -30.31 13.38
CA ILE A 890 -0.81 -31.03 13.08
C ILE A 890 -1.28 -30.68 11.67
N ASP A 891 -1.73 -31.67 10.93
CA ASP A 891 -2.41 -31.50 9.66
C ASP A 891 -3.88 -31.14 9.95
N LEU A 892 -4.39 -30.05 9.30
CA LEU A 892 -5.65 -29.38 9.62
C LEU A 892 -6.87 -30.01 8.92
#